data_d6e54bc21579e9b3094c45df93ae8856
#
_entry.id   d6e54bc21579e9b3094c45df93ae8856
#
_cell.length_a   1.000
_cell.length_b   1.000
_cell.length_c   1.000
_cell.angle_alpha   90.00
_cell.angle_beta   90.00
_cell.angle_gamma   90.00
#
_symmetry.space_group_name_H-M   'P 1'
#
loop_
_entity.id
_entity.type
_entity.pdbx_description
1 polymer ?
#
loop_
_entity_poly.entity_id
_entity_poly.type
_entity_poly.pdbx_seq_one_letter_code
_entity_poly.pdbx_strand_id
1 'polypeptide(L)'
;MLELKQIAKDYQAGDTAVHALKGVSIRFRRHEFVAVLGPSGCGKTTLLNIIGGLDQYTSGDLVIGGRSTKDFSARDWDTYRNHSIGFVFQSYNLIPHQTVLQNVELALTLSGVSKSERRKRAVQALKKVGLGDQLHKKPNQMSGGQMQRVAIARALVNDPEILLADEPTGALDSETSVQVMELLKQIADEKLIIMVTHNPELAARYATRTVRLLDGSVLADSAPYEDAAEPPVKAEAGKRRTSMSFFTALGLSLNNLMTKKARTILTAFAGSIGIIGIALILSLSNGIQTYINDVQEDTLSSYPVTIEAESADMSGMVTALMGVHSEEAGKTHTDGRVYASNVMYDLMQSLNENGTQTNDLEAFKRYLDNPDSEIHQYLTSIQYAYDLSLPVYTKDADDNIVKADVMELLQNMMSSMYGGDYSSYFSQFGSYYSAMDVWEELLPDEDGTGISPLLKSQYDVLYGRWPESYDEVVLVVGENNEISDLVMYAMGLKTEQEMTDAMQAAMNQETIEKSDASWSYEELCGHTFQLILPFEHYAQNADGSWTDLSQSEAGMEYLYGSDEVGTTLKIVGVLRPDPDAANSMVRGSLGYTSALTQYVLDAASESAVIRQQLDDPETDVLTGLPFKTGDEEAPDAAQMREAVGAVLSDADTQEKAQMYADMSKQAPGEYLDSAVQQAMDGMTRETIEAQMTDSYAGQMGTDPETVRGYIAQMDDETLFDYVRQMLREQIAAQYAEAVSAQLAGLSSEQLAAAMDAAELTDEQVQYLYDTYVPAAYSDSTLEDTLSALGYVERSKPSKVNLYASTFSDKDAIGDCIERYNSALPEDDQITYTDYVALLMSSVTTIINAISYVLIAFVSISLVVSSIMIGIITYISVLERTKEIGILRAIGASKHDIARVFNAETLIEGLIAGLLGVGLTLVLILPINAVVQHLTDIASLGAKLPWQAGAALVAISMLLTFLAGLIPSSLAAKKDPVVALRTE
;
A
#
# COMPACT_ATOMS: atom_id res chain seq x y z
N MET A 1 41.43 -39.90 -52.00
CA MET A 1 41.11 -38.77 -51.13
C MET A 1 39.67 -38.20 -51.40
N LEU A 2 39.45 -37.79 -52.65
CA LEU A 2 38.14 -37.28 -53.07
C LEU A 2 37.66 -38.00 -54.31
N GLU A 3 36.42 -38.55 -54.31
CA GLU A 3 35.90 -39.36 -55.43
C GLU A 3 34.41 -39.04 -55.65
N LEU A 4 34.04 -38.69 -56.85
CA LEU A 4 32.70 -38.51 -57.36
C LEU A 4 32.29 -39.76 -58.14
N LYS A 5 31.19 -40.37 -57.71
CA LYS A 5 30.60 -41.57 -58.42
C LYS A 5 29.24 -41.24 -58.96
N GLN A 6 29.12 -41.09 -60.23
CA GLN A 6 27.85 -40.85 -60.96
C GLN A 6 27.00 -39.71 -60.38
N ILE A 7 27.67 -38.57 -59.97
CA ILE A 7 27.01 -37.42 -59.42
C ILE A 7 26.08 -36.76 -60.48
N ALA A 8 24.81 -36.72 -60.15
CA ALA A 8 23.83 -35.96 -60.89
C ALA A 8 23.20 -34.90 -60.00
N LYS A 9 22.84 -33.76 -60.58
CA LYS A 9 22.17 -32.63 -59.88
C LYS A 9 21.10 -32.03 -60.81
N ASP A 10 19.88 -32.02 -60.32
CA ASP A 10 18.72 -31.40 -60.87
C ASP A 10 18.24 -30.23 -60.06
N TYR A 11 17.97 -29.11 -60.76
CA TYR A 11 17.30 -27.97 -60.13
C TYR A 11 15.89 -27.84 -60.70
N GLN A 12 14.91 -27.57 -59.86
CA GLN A 12 13.55 -27.22 -60.33
C GLN A 12 13.49 -25.73 -60.66
N ALA A 13 13.15 -25.37 -61.87
CA ALA A 13 12.87 -24.01 -62.34
C ALA A 13 11.41 -23.90 -62.77
N GLY A 14 10.50 -23.65 -61.87
CA GLY A 14 9.04 -23.77 -62.07
C GLY A 14 8.68 -25.23 -62.41
N ASP A 15 8.00 -25.51 -63.49
CA ASP A 15 7.54 -26.84 -63.87
C ASP A 15 8.61 -27.64 -64.67
N THR A 16 9.79 -27.05 -64.93
CA THR A 16 10.86 -27.70 -65.70
C THR A 16 12.04 -28.07 -64.86
N ALA A 17 12.58 -29.29 -64.97
CA ALA A 17 13.81 -29.73 -64.33
C ALA A 17 15.03 -29.35 -65.21
N VAL A 18 15.97 -28.62 -64.64
CA VAL A 18 17.26 -28.32 -65.28
C VAL A 18 18.31 -29.28 -64.76
N HIS A 19 18.81 -30.18 -65.67
CA HIS A 19 19.85 -31.15 -65.31
C HIS A 19 21.22 -30.47 -65.34
N ALA A 20 21.70 -30.00 -64.22
CA ALA A 20 22.99 -29.29 -64.10
C ALA A 20 24.20 -30.22 -64.18
N LEU A 21 24.10 -31.43 -63.58
CA LEU A 21 25.12 -32.48 -63.76
C LEU A 21 24.42 -33.80 -64.05
N LYS A 22 25.06 -34.59 -64.96
CA LYS A 22 24.51 -35.80 -65.52
C LYS A 22 25.48 -36.99 -65.37
N GLY A 23 25.62 -37.44 -64.10
CA GLY A 23 26.40 -38.63 -63.80
C GLY A 23 27.97 -38.44 -63.85
N VAL A 24 28.43 -37.38 -63.28
CA VAL A 24 29.86 -37.03 -63.22
C VAL A 24 30.60 -37.99 -62.32
N SER A 25 31.66 -38.58 -62.85
CA SER A 25 32.57 -39.45 -62.11
C SER A 25 34.04 -38.97 -62.31
N ILE A 26 34.65 -38.55 -61.18
CA ILE A 26 36.05 -38.02 -61.16
C ILE A 26 36.72 -38.45 -59.88
N ARG A 27 37.96 -38.87 -59.94
CA ARG A 27 38.86 -39.10 -58.80
C ARG A 27 39.94 -38.05 -58.73
N PHE A 28 40.32 -37.57 -57.53
CA PHE A 28 41.37 -36.58 -57.33
C PHE A 28 42.51 -37.15 -56.51
N ARG A 29 43.79 -36.72 -56.88
CA ARG A 29 45.00 -37.02 -56.12
C ARG A 29 45.15 -36.07 -54.95
N ARG A 30 45.99 -36.39 -53.99
CA ARG A 30 46.19 -35.56 -52.79
C ARG A 30 46.82 -34.21 -53.08
N HIS A 31 47.78 -34.16 -53.96
CA HIS A 31 48.56 -33.00 -54.37
C HIS A 31 48.41 -32.84 -55.87
N GLU A 32 47.53 -31.96 -56.27
CA GLU A 32 47.27 -31.82 -57.69
C GLU A 32 46.57 -30.47 -57.93
N PHE A 33 46.89 -29.78 -59.02
CA PHE A 33 46.19 -28.59 -59.47
C PHE A 33 45.28 -28.97 -60.64
N VAL A 34 43.97 -29.13 -60.33
CA VAL A 34 42.99 -29.51 -61.35
C VAL A 34 42.21 -28.27 -61.83
N ALA A 35 42.19 -28.02 -63.13
CA ALA A 35 41.34 -27.00 -63.72
C ALA A 35 40.15 -27.67 -64.39
N VAL A 36 38.90 -27.28 -63.92
CA VAL A 36 37.66 -27.69 -64.58
C VAL A 36 37.28 -26.60 -65.58
N LEU A 37 37.31 -26.93 -66.82
CA LEU A 37 37.00 -26.05 -67.98
C LEU A 37 35.65 -26.35 -68.63
N GLY A 38 35.01 -25.35 -69.11
CA GLY A 38 33.74 -25.50 -69.85
C GLY A 38 33.03 -24.17 -70.10
N PRO A 39 32.09 -24.11 -71.06
CA PRO A 39 31.33 -22.90 -71.32
C PRO A 39 30.51 -22.48 -70.10
N SER A 40 30.02 -21.24 -70.05
CA SER A 40 29.13 -20.76 -69.03
C SER A 40 27.84 -21.60 -68.95
N GLY A 41 27.37 -21.96 -67.77
CA GLY A 41 26.16 -22.77 -67.56
C GLY A 41 26.34 -24.30 -67.64
N CYS A 42 27.54 -24.85 -68.05
CA CYS A 42 27.76 -26.29 -68.12
C CYS A 42 27.87 -27.06 -66.79
N GLY A 43 27.58 -26.46 -65.67
CA GLY A 43 27.54 -27.12 -64.33
C GLY A 43 28.85 -27.04 -63.48
N LYS A 44 29.87 -26.22 -63.92
CA LYS A 44 31.15 -26.10 -63.20
C LYS A 44 31.02 -25.65 -61.73
N THR A 45 30.31 -24.54 -61.50
CA THR A 45 30.12 -24.02 -60.14
C THR A 45 29.23 -24.95 -59.31
N THR A 46 28.24 -25.62 -59.94
CA THR A 46 27.42 -26.65 -59.27
C THR A 46 28.27 -27.83 -58.84
N LEU A 47 29.21 -28.30 -59.67
CA LEU A 47 30.16 -29.34 -59.31
C LEU A 47 31.02 -28.92 -58.11
N LEU A 48 31.56 -27.68 -58.16
CA LEU A 48 32.38 -27.13 -57.07
C LEU A 48 31.59 -27.00 -55.78
N ASN A 49 30.32 -26.52 -55.82
CA ASN A 49 29.46 -26.41 -54.67
C ASN A 49 29.09 -27.77 -54.04
N ILE A 50 28.91 -28.82 -54.86
CA ILE A 50 28.67 -30.17 -54.34
C ILE A 50 29.94 -30.71 -53.65
N ILE A 51 31.10 -30.56 -54.28
CA ILE A 51 32.37 -30.94 -53.66
C ILE A 51 32.61 -30.19 -52.34
N GLY A 52 32.27 -28.89 -52.31
CA GLY A 52 32.39 -28.04 -51.13
C GLY A 52 31.32 -28.29 -50.05
N GLY A 53 30.34 -29.14 -50.33
CA GLY A 53 29.22 -29.41 -49.41
C GLY A 53 28.32 -28.19 -49.19
N LEU A 54 28.30 -27.24 -50.13
CA LEU A 54 27.40 -26.07 -50.14
C LEU A 54 26.07 -26.43 -50.74
N ASP A 55 26.05 -27.39 -51.72
CA ASP A 55 24.86 -27.93 -52.33
C ASP A 55 24.86 -29.46 -52.22
N GLN A 56 23.69 -30.08 -52.33
CA GLN A 56 23.52 -31.53 -52.30
C GLN A 56 23.27 -32.07 -53.73
N TYR A 57 23.89 -33.20 -54.04
CA TYR A 57 23.59 -33.89 -55.31
C TYR A 57 22.22 -34.58 -55.25
N THR A 58 21.60 -34.78 -56.43
CA THR A 58 20.29 -35.46 -56.53
C THR A 58 20.47 -36.98 -56.51
N SER A 59 21.47 -37.49 -57.21
CA SER A 59 21.85 -38.92 -57.21
C SER A 59 23.35 -39.11 -57.37
N GLY A 60 23.83 -40.32 -57.17
CA GLY A 60 25.25 -40.66 -57.14
C GLY A 60 25.81 -40.79 -55.75
N ASP A 61 27.13 -40.69 -55.58
CA ASP A 61 27.81 -40.71 -54.30
C ASP A 61 29.10 -39.87 -54.32
N LEU A 62 29.29 -39.04 -53.35
CA LEU A 62 30.51 -38.29 -53.09
C LEU A 62 31.24 -38.95 -51.91
N VAL A 63 32.44 -39.46 -52.18
CA VAL A 63 33.27 -40.12 -51.19
C VAL A 63 34.43 -39.22 -50.79
N ILE A 64 34.57 -38.93 -49.50
CA ILE A 64 35.57 -38.05 -48.91
C ILE A 64 36.37 -38.82 -47.89
N GLY A 65 37.71 -38.95 -48.08
CA GLY A 65 38.53 -39.70 -47.16
C GLY A 65 38.16 -41.18 -47.00
N GLY A 66 37.54 -41.77 -48.04
CA GLY A 66 36.99 -43.14 -48.01
C GLY A 66 35.63 -43.32 -47.39
N ARG A 67 34.96 -42.24 -46.91
CA ARG A 67 33.63 -42.29 -46.32
C ARG A 67 32.62 -41.67 -47.29
N SER A 68 31.51 -42.37 -47.51
CA SER A 68 30.41 -41.82 -48.33
C SER A 68 29.73 -40.63 -47.61
N THR A 69 29.44 -39.57 -48.36
CA THR A 69 28.74 -38.41 -47.83
C THR A 69 27.23 -38.65 -47.61
N LYS A 70 26.67 -39.79 -48.05
CA LYS A 70 25.33 -40.23 -47.69
C LYS A 70 25.18 -40.45 -46.17
N ASP A 71 26.32 -40.83 -45.52
CA ASP A 71 26.36 -41.05 -44.06
C ASP A 71 26.71 -39.77 -43.28
N PHE A 72 26.81 -38.61 -43.94
CA PHE A 72 27.19 -37.37 -43.30
C PHE A 72 25.94 -36.74 -42.65
N SER A 73 26.06 -36.47 -41.35
CA SER A 73 25.12 -35.58 -40.67
C SER A 73 25.37 -34.11 -41.03
N ALA A 74 24.42 -33.24 -40.73
CA ALA A 74 24.58 -31.79 -40.91
C ALA A 74 25.88 -31.28 -40.23
N ARG A 75 26.26 -31.90 -39.11
CA ARG A 75 27.45 -31.53 -38.33
C ARG A 75 28.74 -32.01 -39.00
N ASP A 76 28.73 -33.16 -39.69
CA ASP A 76 29.84 -33.65 -40.48
C ASP A 76 30.12 -32.69 -41.64
N TRP A 77 29.07 -32.20 -42.32
CA TRP A 77 29.19 -31.21 -43.37
C TRP A 77 29.74 -29.86 -42.84
N ASP A 78 29.27 -29.36 -41.68
CA ASP A 78 29.82 -28.14 -41.08
C ASP A 78 31.31 -28.32 -40.72
N THR A 79 31.69 -29.45 -40.18
CA THR A 79 33.10 -29.80 -39.89
C THR A 79 33.96 -29.87 -41.14
N TYR A 80 33.44 -30.51 -42.18
CA TYR A 80 34.10 -30.63 -43.47
C TYR A 80 34.36 -29.26 -44.11
N ARG A 81 33.35 -28.38 -44.15
CA ARG A 81 33.50 -27.02 -44.70
C ARG A 81 34.48 -26.18 -43.86
N ASN A 82 34.55 -26.40 -42.55
CA ASN A 82 35.41 -25.59 -41.70
C ASN A 82 36.88 -26.05 -41.69
N HIS A 83 37.11 -27.35 -41.71
CA HIS A 83 38.45 -27.89 -41.50
C HIS A 83 39.09 -28.51 -42.73
N SER A 84 38.31 -29.16 -43.61
CA SER A 84 38.86 -29.92 -44.73
C SER A 84 38.91 -29.14 -46.04
N ILE A 85 38.07 -28.10 -46.16
CA ILE A 85 37.95 -27.31 -47.37
C ILE A 85 38.27 -25.84 -47.12
N GLY A 86 39.01 -25.23 -48.03
CA GLY A 86 39.12 -23.80 -48.23
C GLY A 86 38.34 -23.38 -49.45
N PHE A 87 37.50 -22.41 -49.38
CA PHE A 87 36.65 -21.93 -50.50
C PHE A 87 37.07 -20.52 -50.94
N VAL A 88 37.43 -20.34 -52.18
CA VAL A 88 37.75 -19.06 -52.85
C VAL A 88 36.65 -18.77 -53.86
N PHE A 89 35.78 -17.82 -53.52
CA PHE A 89 34.61 -17.46 -54.35
C PHE A 89 34.96 -16.48 -55.44
N GLN A 90 34.20 -16.46 -56.52
CA GLN A 90 34.33 -15.55 -57.66
C GLN A 90 34.22 -14.06 -57.25
N SER A 91 33.31 -13.71 -56.34
CA SER A 91 33.06 -12.35 -55.91
C SER A 91 33.66 -12.05 -54.51
N TYR A 92 34.82 -12.53 -54.16
CA TYR A 92 35.60 -12.37 -52.91
C TYR A 92 34.84 -12.75 -51.65
N ASN A 93 33.54 -12.38 -51.53
CA ASN A 93 32.65 -12.64 -50.39
C ASN A 93 33.31 -12.29 -49.06
N LEU A 94 33.90 -11.09 -48.97
CA LEU A 94 34.40 -10.49 -47.75
C LEU A 94 33.29 -9.69 -47.09
N ILE A 95 33.31 -9.68 -45.75
CA ILE A 95 32.37 -8.89 -44.96
C ILE A 95 32.83 -7.43 -44.95
N PRO A 96 32.07 -6.49 -45.59
CA PRO A 96 32.57 -5.13 -45.91
C PRO A 96 32.91 -4.27 -44.68
N HIS A 97 32.21 -4.47 -43.56
CA HIS A 97 32.40 -3.67 -42.34
C HIS A 97 33.55 -4.21 -41.45
N GLN A 98 34.03 -5.44 -41.71
CA GLN A 98 35.16 -6.04 -40.99
C GLN A 98 36.47 -5.71 -41.67
N THR A 99 37.53 -5.64 -40.86
CA THR A 99 38.90 -5.47 -41.41
C THR A 99 39.36 -6.71 -42.15
N VAL A 100 40.43 -6.58 -42.93
CA VAL A 100 41.13 -7.69 -43.60
C VAL A 100 41.46 -8.78 -42.60
N LEU A 101 42.08 -8.43 -41.48
CA LEU A 101 42.41 -9.36 -40.39
C LEU A 101 41.19 -10.08 -39.85
N GLN A 102 40.10 -9.34 -39.59
CA GLN A 102 38.87 -9.91 -39.02
C GLN A 102 38.18 -10.87 -40.00
N ASN A 103 38.22 -10.57 -41.30
CA ASN A 103 37.68 -11.45 -42.33
C ASN A 103 38.42 -12.80 -42.36
N VAL A 104 39.76 -12.81 -42.15
CA VAL A 104 40.55 -14.04 -42.08
C VAL A 104 40.38 -14.76 -40.75
N GLU A 105 40.31 -14.01 -39.63
CA GLU A 105 40.05 -14.57 -38.30
C GLU A 105 38.70 -15.29 -38.19
N LEU A 106 37.75 -14.95 -39.06
CA LEU A 106 36.40 -15.46 -39.03
C LEU A 106 36.33 -16.99 -39.12
N ALA A 107 37.12 -17.59 -40.03
CA ALA A 107 37.18 -19.03 -40.19
C ALA A 107 37.72 -19.74 -38.92
N LEU A 108 38.70 -19.15 -38.25
CA LEU A 108 39.25 -19.64 -36.99
C LEU A 108 38.29 -19.42 -35.79
N THR A 109 37.45 -18.40 -35.88
CA THR A 109 36.43 -18.13 -34.87
C THR A 109 35.43 -19.27 -34.80
N LEU A 110 35.02 -19.79 -35.96
CA LEU A 110 34.11 -20.92 -36.07
C LEU A 110 34.72 -22.23 -35.59
N SER A 111 36.07 -22.35 -35.71
CA SER A 111 36.84 -23.52 -35.24
C SER A 111 37.07 -23.51 -33.71
N GLY A 112 36.59 -22.49 -32.99
CA GLY A 112 36.75 -22.38 -31.54
C GLY A 112 38.15 -22.05 -31.07
N VAL A 113 39.04 -21.53 -31.91
CA VAL A 113 40.43 -21.16 -31.59
C VAL A 113 40.42 -19.90 -30.70
N SER A 114 41.31 -19.85 -29.71
CA SER A 114 41.45 -18.72 -28.81
C SER A 114 41.79 -17.41 -29.54
N LYS A 115 41.36 -16.25 -29.01
CA LYS A 115 41.56 -14.95 -29.66
C LYS A 115 43.01 -14.63 -30.00
N SER A 116 43.96 -14.98 -29.11
CA SER A 116 45.41 -14.76 -29.34
C SER A 116 45.90 -15.60 -30.47
N GLU A 117 45.61 -16.91 -30.51
CA GLU A 117 46.07 -17.83 -31.53
C GLU A 117 45.40 -17.54 -32.90
N ARG A 118 44.14 -17.17 -32.92
CA ARG A 118 43.43 -16.71 -34.13
C ARG A 118 44.18 -15.56 -34.81
N ARG A 119 44.47 -14.52 -33.99
CA ARG A 119 45.17 -13.35 -34.52
C ARG A 119 46.56 -13.71 -35.07
N LYS A 120 47.30 -14.56 -34.38
CA LYS A 120 48.61 -15.02 -34.82
C LYS A 120 48.53 -15.76 -36.15
N ARG A 121 47.62 -16.73 -36.29
CA ARG A 121 47.45 -17.52 -37.54
C ARG A 121 46.92 -16.66 -38.67
N ALA A 122 45.95 -15.78 -38.42
CA ALA A 122 45.42 -14.88 -39.44
C ALA A 122 46.48 -13.92 -39.98
N VAL A 123 47.33 -13.36 -39.11
CA VAL A 123 48.45 -12.52 -39.53
C VAL A 123 49.44 -13.32 -40.35
N GLN A 124 49.71 -14.57 -39.96
CA GLN A 124 50.62 -15.45 -40.75
C GLN A 124 50.05 -15.80 -42.13
N ALA A 125 48.78 -16.12 -42.21
CA ALA A 125 48.08 -16.36 -43.47
C ALA A 125 48.10 -15.13 -44.37
N LEU A 126 47.84 -13.93 -43.86
CA LEU A 126 47.96 -12.69 -44.61
C LEU A 126 49.33 -12.34 -45.04
N LYS A 127 50.38 -12.66 -44.28
CA LYS A 127 51.78 -12.52 -44.67
C LYS A 127 52.15 -13.47 -45.84
N LYS A 128 51.63 -14.72 -45.82
CA LYS A 128 51.84 -15.69 -46.88
C LYS A 128 51.33 -15.24 -48.25
N VAL A 129 50.21 -14.45 -48.24
CA VAL A 129 49.67 -13.91 -49.47
C VAL A 129 50.15 -12.48 -49.80
N GLY A 130 51.16 -11.98 -49.09
CA GLY A 130 51.73 -10.65 -49.31
C GLY A 130 50.93 -9.47 -48.82
N LEU A 131 50.08 -9.64 -47.79
CA LEU A 131 49.20 -8.59 -47.23
C LEU A 131 49.48 -8.32 -45.78
N GLY A 132 50.69 -8.60 -45.28
CA GLY A 132 51.07 -8.41 -43.88
C GLY A 132 50.90 -6.96 -43.34
N ASP A 133 51.01 -5.97 -44.21
CA ASP A 133 50.94 -4.54 -43.89
C ASP A 133 49.52 -3.95 -44.03
N GLN A 134 48.53 -4.76 -44.51
CA GLN A 134 47.15 -4.31 -44.80
C GLN A 134 46.12 -4.78 -43.77
N LEU A 135 46.54 -5.22 -42.58
CA LEU A 135 45.70 -5.92 -41.59
C LEU A 135 44.47 -5.15 -41.14
N HIS A 136 44.58 -3.83 -41.06
CA HIS A 136 43.56 -2.96 -40.51
C HIS A 136 42.63 -2.30 -41.55
N LYS A 137 42.99 -2.45 -42.85
CA LYS A 137 42.11 -1.93 -43.93
C LYS A 137 40.83 -2.74 -44.05
N LYS A 138 39.78 -2.09 -44.55
CA LYS A 138 38.49 -2.73 -44.87
C LYS A 138 38.47 -3.11 -46.37
N PRO A 139 37.61 -4.06 -46.79
CA PRO A 139 37.53 -4.48 -48.18
C PRO A 139 37.33 -3.33 -49.19
N ASN A 140 36.53 -2.31 -48.83
CA ASN A 140 36.31 -1.15 -49.68
C ASN A 140 37.55 -0.24 -49.85
N GLN A 141 38.66 -0.49 -49.14
CA GLN A 141 39.93 0.22 -49.26
C GLN A 141 40.99 -0.59 -49.98
N MET A 142 40.56 -1.72 -50.59
CA MET A 142 41.47 -2.69 -51.25
C MET A 142 41.19 -2.79 -52.74
N SER A 143 42.22 -3.10 -53.51
CA SER A 143 42.03 -3.46 -54.93
C SER A 143 41.39 -4.86 -55.07
N GLY A 144 40.81 -5.16 -56.23
CA GLY A 144 40.21 -6.47 -56.54
C GLY A 144 41.17 -7.63 -56.26
N GLY A 145 42.37 -7.53 -56.72
CA GLY A 145 43.41 -8.56 -56.48
C GLY A 145 43.87 -8.66 -55.01
N GLN A 146 43.96 -7.56 -54.33
CA GLN A 146 44.17 -7.61 -52.86
C GLN A 146 43.01 -8.29 -52.14
N MET A 147 41.72 -7.99 -52.51
CA MET A 147 40.55 -8.65 -51.92
C MET A 147 40.56 -10.16 -52.20
N GLN A 148 40.95 -10.57 -53.41
CA GLN A 148 41.10 -12.00 -53.77
C GLN A 148 42.17 -12.69 -52.92
N ARG A 149 43.31 -12.04 -52.69
CA ARG A 149 44.35 -12.57 -51.79
C ARG A 149 43.89 -12.67 -50.37
N VAL A 150 43.07 -11.76 -49.89
CA VAL A 150 42.42 -11.90 -48.56
C VAL A 150 41.48 -13.12 -48.54
N ALA A 151 40.66 -13.34 -49.57
CA ALA A 151 39.80 -14.52 -49.70
C ALA A 151 40.60 -15.82 -49.71
N ILE A 152 41.78 -15.86 -50.39
CA ILE A 152 42.73 -17.00 -50.37
C ILE A 152 43.27 -17.17 -48.96
N ALA A 153 43.72 -16.11 -48.28
CA ALA A 153 44.24 -16.20 -46.91
C ALA A 153 43.20 -16.74 -45.93
N ARG A 154 41.92 -16.30 -46.09
CA ARG A 154 40.78 -16.82 -45.33
C ARG A 154 40.53 -18.30 -45.56
N ALA A 155 40.60 -18.74 -46.81
CA ALA A 155 40.45 -20.14 -47.19
C ALA A 155 41.58 -21.03 -46.60
N LEU A 156 42.81 -20.52 -46.49
CA LEU A 156 43.99 -21.25 -46.04
C LEU A 156 44.21 -21.26 -44.52
N VAL A 157 43.59 -20.35 -43.78
CA VAL A 157 43.89 -20.10 -42.36
C VAL A 157 43.63 -21.30 -41.44
N ASN A 158 42.70 -22.18 -41.81
CA ASN A 158 42.37 -23.43 -41.10
C ASN A 158 43.24 -24.62 -41.60
N ASP A 159 44.18 -24.37 -42.51
CA ASP A 159 45.06 -25.38 -43.11
C ASP A 159 44.29 -26.54 -43.77
N PRO A 160 43.35 -26.26 -44.73
CA PRO A 160 42.56 -27.28 -45.39
C PRO A 160 43.40 -28.22 -46.27
N GLU A 161 42.86 -29.42 -46.47
CA GLU A 161 43.43 -30.37 -47.39
C GLU A 161 43.11 -30.09 -48.87
N ILE A 162 41.94 -29.47 -49.11
CA ILE A 162 41.36 -29.16 -50.40
C ILE A 162 41.08 -27.67 -50.51
N LEU A 163 41.55 -27.03 -51.58
CA LEU A 163 41.19 -25.65 -51.91
C LEU A 163 40.30 -25.64 -53.16
N LEU A 164 39.12 -25.14 -53.05
CA LEU A 164 38.16 -24.95 -54.12
C LEU A 164 38.16 -23.49 -54.56
N ALA A 165 38.42 -23.25 -55.86
CA ALA A 165 38.54 -21.91 -56.39
C ALA A 165 37.53 -21.73 -57.57
N ASP A 166 36.51 -20.91 -57.38
CA ASP A 166 35.49 -20.58 -58.39
C ASP A 166 35.89 -19.29 -59.11
N GLU A 167 36.40 -19.43 -60.36
CA GLU A 167 36.84 -18.34 -61.22
C GLU A 167 37.76 -17.30 -60.50
N PRO A 168 38.90 -17.72 -59.88
CA PRO A 168 39.63 -16.86 -58.94
C PRO A 168 40.26 -15.63 -59.56
N THR A 169 40.23 -15.55 -60.91
CA THR A 169 40.84 -14.48 -61.75
C THR A 169 39.80 -13.70 -62.54
N GLY A 170 38.51 -14.08 -62.46
CA GLY A 170 37.41 -13.54 -63.34
C GLY A 170 37.16 -12.07 -63.26
N ALA A 171 37.44 -11.45 -62.09
CA ALA A 171 37.26 -10.03 -61.80
C ALA A 171 38.59 -9.24 -61.65
N LEU A 172 39.72 -9.80 -62.21
CA LEU A 172 41.07 -9.24 -62.02
C LEU A 172 41.62 -8.83 -63.34
N ASP A 173 42.56 -7.85 -63.36
CA ASP A 173 43.40 -7.51 -64.49
C ASP A 173 44.45 -8.63 -64.70
N SER A 174 45.06 -8.60 -65.94
CA SER A 174 45.94 -9.65 -66.35
C SER A 174 47.18 -9.83 -65.46
N GLU A 175 47.77 -8.77 -64.95
CA GLU A 175 48.91 -8.82 -64.03
C GLU A 175 48.59 -9.42 -62.71
N THR A 176 47.53 -8.96 -62.09
CA THR A 176 47.05 -9.49 -60.83
C THR A 176 46.55 -10.93 -60.94
N SER A 177 45.96 -11.30 -62.07
CA SER A 177 45.59 -12.69 -62.39
C SER A 177 46.77 -13.61 -62.36
N VAL A 178 47.93 -13.21 -62.94
CA VAL A 178 49.18 -13.97 -62.89
C VAL A 178 49.67 -14.14 -61.46
N GLN A 179 49.66 -13.07 -60.66
CA GLN A 179 50.11 -13.13 -59.24
C GLN A 179 49.22 -14.11 -58.43
N VAL A 180 47.93 -14.11 -58.61
CA VAL A 180 47.00 -15.03 -57.95
C VAL A 180 47.21 -16.47 -58.40
N MET A 181 47.43 -16.69 -59.66
CA MET A 181 47.69 -18.02 -60.20
C MET A 181 49.08 -18.61 -59.74
N GLU A 182 50.13 -17.79 -59.71
CA GLU A 182 51.42 -18.19 -59.12
C GLU A 182 51.27 -18.58 -57.61
N LEU A 183 50.47 -17.81 -56.85
CA LEU A 183 50.19 -18.15 -55.48
C LEU A 183 49.42 -19.47 -55.36
N LEU A 184 48.42 -19.72 -56.21
CA LEU A 184 47.69 -20.98 -56.20
C LEU A 184 48.55 -22.14 -56.59
N LYS A 185 49.50 -21.96 -57.56
CA LYS A 185 50.49 -22.98 -57.96
C LYS A 185 51.41 -23.39 -56.81
N GLN A 186 51.93 -22.43 -56.06
CA GLN A 186 52.77 -22.71 -54.87
C GLN A 186 51.95 -23.51 -53.78
N ILE A 187 50.67 -23.22 -53.62
CA ILE A 187 49.80 -23.95 -52.66
C ILE A 187 49.55 -25.39 -53.16
N ALA A 188 49.44 -25.59 -54.47
CA ALA A 188 49.17 -26.91 -55.07
C ALA A 188 50.26 -27.96 -54.81
N ASP A 189 51.48 -27.53 -54.49
CA ASP A 189 52.61 -28.45 -54.13
C ASP A 189 52.31 -29.21 -52.83
N GLU A 190 51.50 -28.62 -51.96
CA GLU A 190 51.12 -29.19 -50.62
C GLU A 190 49.66 -29.66 -50.52
N LYS A 191 48.75 -29.19 -51.41
CA LYS A 191 47.34 -29.36 -51.31
C LYS A 191 46.65 -29.71 -52.62
N LEU A 192 45.45 -30.30 -52.53
CA LEU A 192 44.60 -30.47 -53.73
C LEU A 192 43.87 -29.14 -54.02
N ILE A 193 44.15 -28.59 -55.24
CA ILE A 193 43.41 -27.43 -55.73
C ILE A 193 42.49 -27.86 -56.89
N ILE A 194 41.20 -27.52 -56.73
CA ILE A 194 40.20 -27.69 -57.78
C ILE A 194 39.73 -26.31 -58.20
N MET A 195 40.10 -25.84 -59.34
CA MET A 195 39.82 -24.54 -59.89
C MET A 195 38.79 -24.67 -61.02
N VAL A 196 37.74 -23.92 -60.96
CA VAL A 196 36.84 -23.70 -62.10
C VAL A 196 37.21 -22.42 -62.81
N THR A 197 37.37 -22.49 -64.12
CA THR A 197 37.72 -21.33 -64.93
C THR A 197 37.13 -21.46 -66.36
N HIS A 198 36.84 -20.33 -66.95
CA HIS A 198 36.54 -20.28 -68.37
C HIS A 198 37.75 -19.87 -69.28
N ASN A 199 38.92 -19.62 -68.68
CA ASN A 199 40.18 -19.24 -69.34
C ASN A 199 41.05 -20.45 -69.55
N PRO A 200 41.15 -20.99 -70.80
CA PRO A 200 41.96 -22.17 -71.16
C PRO A 200 43.42 -21.87 -71.11
N GLU A 201 43.89 -20.65 -71.34
CA GLU A 201 45.28 -20.28 -71.34
C GLU A 201 45.89 -20.36 -69.89
N LEU A 202 45.20 -19.82 -68.90
CA LEU A 202 45.55 -19.90 -67.51
C LEU A 202 45.53 -21.33 -66.99
N ALA A 203 44.52 -22.10 -67.40
CA ALA A 203 44.44 -23.51 -67.03
C ALA A 203 45.64 -24.32 -67.59
N ALA A 204 45.96 -24.14 -68.91
CA ALA A 204 47.07 -24.84 -69.56
C ALA A 204 48.43 -24.46 -68.93
N ARG A 205 48.60 -23.23 -68.49
CA ARG A 205 49.87 -22.74 -67.95
C ARG A 205 50.13 -23.20 -66.49
N TYR A 206 49.11 -23.30 -65.69
CA TYR A 206 49.25 -23.47 -64.21
C TYR A 206 48.69 -24.79 -63.70
N ALA A 207 47.70 -25.40 -64.32
CA ALA A 207 47.08 -26.63 -63.80
C ALA A 207 47.94 -27.86 -64.29
N THR A 208 48.02 -28.83 -63.37
CA THR A 208 48.65 -30.12 -63.68
C THR A 208 47.71 -31.12 -64.36
N ARG A 209 46.40 -30.84 -64.23
CA ARG A 209 45.31 -31.64 -64.88
C ARG A 209 44.15 -30.74 -65.28
N THR A 210 43.62 -31.04 -66.47
CA THR A 210 42.48 -30.33 -67.00
C THR A 210 41.29 -31.29 -67.19
N VAL A 211 40.15 -30.98 -66.61
CA VAL A 211 38.90 -31.70 -66.79
C VAL A 211 37.92 -30.78 -67.56
N ARG A 212 37.49 -31.21 -68.77
CA ARG A 212 36.53 -30.46 -69.54
C ARG A 212 35.11 -30.91 -69.25
N LEU A 213 34.23 -29.97 -68.88
CA LEU A 213 32.80 -30.20 -68.61
C LEU A 213 32.01 -29.61 -69.79
N LEU A 214 31.01 -30.34 -70.32
CA LEU A 214 30.10 -29.90 -71.33
C LEU A 214 28.72 -30.44 -70.93
N ASP A 215 27.69 -29.57 -70.91
CA ASP A 215 26.25 -29.88 -70.62
C ASP A 215 26.04 -30.85 -69.48
N GLY A 216 26.79 -30.65 -68.36
CA GLY A 216 26.68 -31.44 -67.13
C GLY A 216 27.43 -32.77 -67.14
N SER A 217 28.20 -33.08 -68.20
CA SER A 217 28.96 -34.31 -68.32
C SER A 217 30.46 -34.03 -68.51
N VAL A 218 31.37 -34.98 -68.12
CA VAL A 218 32.76 -34.90 -68.34
C VAL A 218 33.03 -35.25 -69.81
N LEU A 219 33.56 -34.32 -70.55
CA LEU A 219 33.88 -34.49 -71.92
C LEU A 219 35.29 -35.05 -72.12
N ALA A 220 36.25 -34.56 -71.35
CA ALA A 220 37.62 -34.98 -71.42
C ALA A 220 38.39 -34.79 -70.11
N ASP A 221 39.31 -35.61 -69.80
CA ASP A 221 40.20 -35.51 -68.63
C ASP A 221 41.61 -35.76 -69.16
N SER A 222 42.54 -34.80 -68.91
CA SER A 222 43.94 -34.87 -69.46
C SER A 222 44.79 -35.88 -68.70
N ALA A 223 44.48 -36.27 -67.51
CA ALA A 223 45.26 -37.20 -66.70
C ALA A 223 44.39 -37.98 -65.71
N PRO A 224 43.42 -38.81 -66.14
CA PRO A 224 42.51 -39.53 -65.30
C PRO A 224 43.24 -40.42 -64.29
N TYR A 225 42.72 -40.56 -63.11
CA TYR A 225 43.28 -41.30 -62.00
C TYR A 225 42.53 -42.63 -61.82
N GLU A 226 43.20 -43.76 -62.31
CA GLU A 226 42.55 -45.08 -62.37
C GLU A 226 43.15 -46.11 -61.41
N ASP A 227 44.15 -45.77 -60.59
CA ASP A 227 44.80 -46.77 -59.70
C ASP A 227 43.95 -47.26 -58.61
N ALA A 228 44.06 -48.58 -58.35
CA ALA A 228 43.35 -49.28 -57.28
C ALA A 228 43.85 -48.93 -55.91
N ALA A 229 42.87 -48.62 -55.01
CA ALA A 229 42.95 -48.74 -53.56
C ALA A 229 44.28 -48.29 -52.90
N GLU A 230 44.44 -47.01 -52.62
CA GLU A 230 45.22 -46.58 -51.45
C GLU A 230 44.63 -47.21 -50.21
N PRO A 231 45.43 -47.82 -49.30
CA PRO A 231 44.93 -48.35 -48.06
C PRO A 231 44.20 -47.23 -47.25
N PRO A 232 43.12 -47.54 -46.56
CA PRO A 232 42.45 -46.58 -45.83
C PRO A 232 43.38 -45.99 -44.76
N VAL A 233 43.74 -44.73 -44.93
CA VAL A 233 44.43 -43.95 -43.90
C VAL A 233 43.50 -43.93 -42.71
N LYS A 234 43.92 -44.49 -41.57
CA LYS A 234 43.24 -44.37 -40.31
C LYS A 234 42.95 -42.86 -40.04
N ALA A 235 41.74 -42.45 -40.20
CA ALA A 235 41.32 -41.11 -39.80
C ALA A 235 41.71 -40.98 -38.34
N GLU A 236 42.64 -40.13 -37.99
CA GLU A 236 42.80 -39.63 -36.64
C GLU A 236 41.54 -38.82 -36.34
N ALA A 237 40.59 -39.55 -35.77
CA ALA A 237 39.37 -38.98 -35.23
C ALA A 237 39.67 -38.20 -33.96
N GLY A 238 40.49 -37.18 -34.08
CA GLY A 238 40.47 -36.09 -33.12
C GLY A 238 39.15 -35.38 -33.26
N LYS A 239 38.26 -35.49 -32.29
CA LYS A 239 36.98 -34.78 -32.24
C LYS A 239 37.21 -33.26 -32.20
N ARG A 240 37.54 -32.68 -33.34
CA ARG A 240 37.57 -31.21 -33.51
C ARG A 240 36.12 -30.73 -33.52
N ARG A 241 35.67 -30.21 -32.42
CA ARG A 241 34.35 -29.67 -32.28
C ARG A 241 34.28 -28.28 -32.90
N THR A 242 33.50 -28.12 -33.97
CA THR A 242 33.11 -26.79 -34.47
C THR A 242 31.98 -26.29 -33.58
N SER A 243 32.26 -25.37 -32.69
CA SER A 243 31.27 -24.71 -31.87
C SER A 243 31.82 -23.38 -31.39
N MET A 244 31.11 -22.31 -31.74
CA MET A 244 31.42 -20.97 -31.25
C MET A 244 30.95 -20.85 -29.77
N SER A 245 31.83 -20.31 -28.91
CA SER A 245 31.44 -20.04 -27.53
C SER A 245 30.40 -18.90 -27.46
N PHE A 246 29.51 -18.93 -26.46
CA PHE A 246 28.50 -17.88 -26.26
C PHE A 246 29.13 -16.48 -26.15
N PHE A 247 30.23 -16.35 -25.39
CA PHE A 247 30.97 -15.07 -25.26
C PHE A 247 31.55 -14.58 -26.58
N THR A 248 31.97 -15.50 -27.47
CA THR A 248 32.44 -15.13 -28.80
C THR A 248 31.28 -14.64 -29.68
N ALA A 249 30.13 -15.29 -29.60
CA ALA A 249 28.92 -14.84 -30.26
C ALA A 249 28.48 -13.46 -29.78
N LEU A 250 28.50 -13.23 -28.45
CA LEU A 250 28.18 -11.94 -27.83
C LEU A 250 29.12 -10.83 -28.32
N GLY A 251 30.45 -11.10 -28.37
CA GLY A 251 31.44 -10.15 -28.88
C GLY A 251 31.27 -9.82 -30.38
N LEU A 252 30.90 -10.81 -31.19
CA LEU A 252 30.58 -10.59 -32.61
C LEU A 252 29.31 -9.74 -32.77
N SER A 253 28.26 -10.05 -32.02
CA SER A 253 26.99 -9.33 -32.02
C SER A 253 27.16 -7.89 -31.56
N LEU A 254 27.93 -7.66 -30.49
CA LEU A 254 28.22 -6.30 -30.03
C LEU A 254 28.94 -5.47 -31.09
N ASN A 255 29.95 -6.07 -31.74
CA ASN A 255 30.67 -5.40 -32.82
C ASN A 255 29.75 -5.06 -34.00
N ASN A 256 28.84 -5.95 -34.35
CA ASN A 256 27.84 -5.74 -35.38
C ASN A 256 26.87 -4.60 -35.04
N LEU A 257 26.34 -4.59 -33.81
CA LEU A 257 25.45 -3.52 -33.34
C LEU A 257 26.15 -2.15 -33.35
N MET A 258 27.44 -2.11 -33.00
CA MET A 258 28.24 -0.88 -33.00
C MET A 258 28.55 -0.36 -34.43
N THR A 259 28.37 -1.15 -35.48
CA THR A 259 28.52 -0.66 -36.86
C THR A 259 27.31 0.13 -37.35
N LYS A 260 26.13 -0.15 -36.79
CA LYS A 260 24.83 0.52 -37.14
C LYS A 260 24.23 1.22 -35.90
N LYS A 261 25.02 2.08 -35.23
CA LYS A 261 24.67 2.72 -33.96
C LYS A 261 23.27 3.38 -33.94
N ALA A 262 22.93 4.14 -35.00
CA ALA A 262 21.64 4.84 -35.09
C ALA A 262 20.46 3.85 -35.04
N ARG A 263 20.54 2.74 -35.75
CA ARG A 263 19.51 1.70 -35.75
C ARG A 263 19.40 1.08 -34.34
N THR A 264 20.54 0.68 -33.77
CA THR A 264 20.58 0.04 -32.44
C THR A 264 19.97 0.94 -31.37
N ILE A 265 20.28 2.25 -31.39
CA ILE A 265 19.71 3.23 -30.44
C ILE A 265 18.21 3.37 -30.66
N LEU A 266 17.74 3.47 -31.93
CA LEU A 266 16.31 3.57 -32.25
C LEU A 266 15.52 2.32 -31.80
N THR A 267 16.09 1.14 -32.03
CA THR A 267 15.49 -0.13 -31.62
C THR A 267 15.40 -0.22 -30.10
N ALA A 268 16.51 0.12 -29.41
CA ALA A 268 16.55 0.13 -27.95
C ALA A 268 15.59 1.18 -27.36
N PHE A 269 15.48 2.35 -27.97
CA PHE A 269 14.54 3.39 -27.54
C PHE A 269 13.08 2.92 -27.72
N ALA A 270 12.74 2.36 -28.88
CA ALA A 270 11.41 1.78 -29.10
C ALA A 270 11.09 0.66 -28.11
N GLY A 271 12.10 -0.17 -27.78
CA GLY A 271 11.96 -1.21 -26.74
C GLY A 271 11.85 -0.67 -25.33
N SER A 272 12.42 0.50 -25.05
CA SER A 272 12.39 1.10 -23.71
C SER A 272 11.04 1.74 -23.34
N ILE A 273 10.18 2.10 -24.31
CA ILE A 273 8.92 2.81 -24.05
C ILE A 273 8.01 2.04 -23.08
N GLY A 274 7.84 0.73 -23.32
CA GLY A 274 7.05 -0.10 -22.40
C GLY A 274 7.66 -0.22 -21.00
N ILE A 275 9.00 -0.22 -20.92
CA ILE A 275 9.73 -0.30 -19.66
C ILE A 275 9.59 1.01 -18.89
N ILE A 276 9.70 2.15 -19.57
CA ILE A 276 9.49 3.49 -18.98
C ILE A 276 8.11 3.56 -18.37
N GLY A 277 7.06 3.14 -19.10
CA GLY A 277 5.69 3.17 -18.60
C GLY A 277 5.51 2.35 -17.31
N ILE A 278 5.97 1.09 -17.29
CA ILE A 278 5.89 0.25 -16.10
C ILE A 278 6.75 0.81 -14.96
N ALA A 279 7.95 1.27 -15.26
CA ALA A 279 8.85 1.82 -14.27
C ALA A 279 8.29 3.10 -13.61
N LEU A 280 7.64 3.98 -14.39
CA LEU A 280 6.97 5.16 -13.85
C LEU A 280 5.78 4.80 -12.96
N ILE A 281 4.94 3.84 -13.38
CA ILE A 281 3.81 3.38 -12.57
C ILE A 281 4.31 2.76 -11.26
N LEU A 282 5.30 1.87 -11.33
CA LEU A 282 5.88 1.27 -10.14
C LEU A 282 6.55 2.32 -9.24
N SER A 283 7.17 3.34 -9.82
CA SER A 283 7.79 4.43 -9.05
C SER A 283 6.77 5.28 -8.33
N LEU A 284 5.66 5.61 -9.01
CA LEU A 284 4.58 6.40 -8.43
C LEU A 284 3.83 5.59 -7.37
N SER A 285 3.48 4.34 -7.67
CA SER A 285 2.82 3.44 -6.73
C SER A 285 3.67 3.22 -5.47
N ASN A 286 4.97 2.96 -5.63
CA ASN A 286 5.88 2.82 -4.50
C ASN A 286 6.06 4.13 -3.72
N GLY A 287 6.08 5.25 -4.41
CA GLY A 287 6.17 6.57 -3.77
C GLY A 287 4.93 6.91 -2.94
N ILE A 288 3.74 6.64 -3.48
CA ILE A 288 2.47 6.78 -2.75
C ILE A 288 2.42 5.82 -1.56
N GLN A 289 2.83 4.55 -1.75
CA GLN A 289 2.86 3.58 -0.66
C GLN A 289 3.85 4.00 0.44
N THR A 290 5.01 4.53 0.08
CA THR A 290 5.98 5.06 1.05
C THR A 290 5.38 6.24 1.81
N TYR A 291 4.75 7.19 1.11
CA TYR A 291 4.08 8.33 1.73
C TYR A 291 2.96 7.88 2.69
N ILE A 292 2.13 6.92 2.26
CA ILE A 292 1.09 6.35 3.13
C ILE A 292 1.71 5.71 4.36
N ASN A 293 2.78 4.94 4.19
CA ASN A 293 3.47 4.31 5.33
C ASN A 293 4.07 5.38 6.26
N ASP A 294 4.67 6.44 5.72
CA ASP A 294 5.22 7.55 6.50
C ASP A 294 4.10 8.27 7.29
N VAL A 295 2.98 8.61 6.61
CA VAL A 295 1.78 9.20 7.27
C VAL A 295 1.16 8.24 8.29
N GLN A 296 1.15 6.97 7.98
CA GLN A 296 0.69 5.93 8.90
C GLN A 296 1.60 5.84 10.13
N GLU A 297 2.90 5.87 9.95
CA GLU A 297 3.88 5.79 11.06
C GLU A 297 3.76 7.01 11.98
N ASP A 298 3.57 8.19 11.42
CA ASP A 298 3.29 9.42 12.16
C ASP A 298 1.89 9.40 12.82
N THR A 299 0.91 8.78 12.16
CA THR A 299 -0.48 8.66 12.65
C THR A 299 -0.63 7.56 13.71
N LEU A 300 0.18 6.49 13.65
CA LEU A 300 0.16 5.38 14.62
C LEU A 300 0.33 5.85 16.06
N SER A 301 1.13 6.89 16.25
CA SER A 301 1.37 7.49 17.57
C SER A 301 0.10 8.07 18.18
N SER A 302 -0.85 8.51 17.34
CA SER A 302 -2.13 9.11 17.75
C SER A 302 -3.28 8.11 17.84
N TYR A 303 -3.11 6.89 17.34
CA TYR A 303 -4.15 5.86 17.32
C TYR A 303 -3.64 4.54 17.87
N PRO A 304 -3.65 4.36 19.19
CA PRO A 304 -3.25 3.12 19.84
C PRO A 304 -4.18 1.95 19.49
N VAL A 305 -3.79 0.74 19.85
CA VAL A 305 -4.71 -0.37 20.01
C VAL A 305 -5.49 -0.10 21.29
N THR A 306 -6.78 0.18 21.14
CA THR A 306 -7.64 0.55 22.27
C THR A 306 -8.51 -0.63 22.67
N ILE A 307 -8.50 -0.93 23.96
CA ILE A 307 -9.30 -1.97 24.58
C ILE A 307 -10.15 -1.28 25.66
N GLU A 308 -11.45 -1.25 25.46
CA GLU A 308 -12.41 -0.65 26.40
C GLU A 308 -13.05 -1.73 27.26
N ALA A 309 -13.44 -1.40 28.49
CA ALA A 309 -14.12 -2.35 29.39
C ALA A 309 -15.43 -2.86 28.76
N GLU A 310 -16.14 -1.98 28.10
CA GLU A 310 -17.32 -2.32 27.31
C GLU A 310 -17.03 -2.02 25.83
N SER A 311 -17.00 -3.05 25.02
CA SER A 311 -16.69 -2.93 23.58
C SER A 311 -17.93 -3.27 22.75
N ALA A 312 -18.33 -2.35 21.88
CA ALA A 312 -19.32 -2.65 20.84
C ALA A 312 -18.59 -3.19 19.61
N ASP A 313 -19.04 -4.31 19.02
CA ASP A 313 -18.47 -4.84 17.78
C ASP A 313 -18.77 -3.92 16.58
N MET A 314 -17.97 -2.86 16.47
CA MET A 314 -18.02 -1.95 15.32
C MET A 314 -17.70 -2.64 13.99
N SER A 315 -16.95 -3.73 14.00
CA SER A 315 -16.58 -4.48 12.79
C SER A 315 -17.81 -5.23 12.24
N GLY A 316 -18.59 -5.86 13.09
CA GLY A 316 -19.88 -6.48 12.73
C GLY A 316 -20.86 -5.44 12.16
N MET A 317 -20.94 -4.27 12.79
CA MET A 317 -21.80 -3.16 12.36
C MET A 317 -21.39 -2.60 10.98
N VAL A 318 -20.10 -2.36 10.75
CA VAL A 318 -19.58 -1.91 9.44
C VAL A 318 -19.82 -2.99 8.37
N THR A 319 -19.63 -4.24 8.71
CA THR A 319 -19.82 -5.38 7.80
C THR A 319 -21.30 -5.55 7.44
N ALA A 320 -22.21 -5.37 8.39
CA ALA A 320 -23.66 -5.36 8.16
C ALA A 320 -24.06 -4.19 7.25
N LEU A 321 -23.55 -2.97 7.50
CA LEU A 321 -23.77 -1.80 6.65
C LEU A 321 -23.24 -1.96 5.23
N MET A 322 -22.12 -2.69 5.06
CA MET A 322 -21.57 -3.00 3.74
C MET A 322 -22.27 -4.19 3.04
N GLY A 323 -23.26 -4.81 3.68
CA GLY A 323 -24.02 -5.93 3.12
C GLY A 323 -23.22 -7.22 2.95
N VAL A 324 -22.14 -7.40 3.72
CA VAL A 324 -21.20 -8.52 3.57
C VAL A 324 -21.60 -9.73 4.44
N HIS A 325 -22.47 -9.55 5.43
CA HIS A 325 -22.79 -10.58 6.45
C HIS A 325 -23.94 -11.52 6.10
N SER A 326 -24.64 -11.36 4.97
CA SER A 326 -25.64 -12.35 4.60
C SER A 326 -24.95 -13.59 4.02
N GLU A 327 -25.34 -14.78 4.44
CA GLU A 327 -24.93 -16.06 3.79
C GLU A 327 -25.25 -16.08 2.28
N GLU A 328 -26.00 -15.08 1.81
CA GLU A 328 -26.37 -14.80 0.42
C GLU A 328 -25.52 -13.72 -0.24
N ALA A 329 -24.63 -13.04 0.51
CA ALA A 329 -23.71 -12.04 -0.05
C ALA A 329 -22.81 -12.71 -1.10
N GLY A 330 -23.05 -12.40 -2.36
CA GLY A 330 -22.37 -13.00 -3.51
C GLY A 330 -23.23 -13.87 -4.41
N LYS A 331 -24.50 -14.14 -4.10
CA LYS A 331 -25.42 -14.74 -5.04
C LYS A 331 -25.96 -13.70 -6.01
N THR A 332 -25.45 -13.71 -7.22
CA THR A 332 -26.01 -12.86 -8.28
C THR A 332 -27.32 -13.49 -8.77
N HIS A 333 -28.43 -12.85 -8.50
CA HIS A 333 -29.73 -13.25 -9.05
C HIS A 333 -29.83 -12.82 -10.50
N THR A 334 -29.94 -13.80 -11.42
CA THR A 334 -29.98 -13.56 -12.89
C THR A 334 -31.36 -13.79 -13.51
N ASP A 335 -32.37 -14.01 -12.68
CA ASP A 335 -33.75 -14.34 -13.09
C ASP A 335 -34.63 -13.13 -13.43
N GLY A 336 -34.04 -11.92 -13.47
CA GLY A 336 -34.77 -10.68 -13.80
C GLY A 336 -35.68 -10.15 -12.72
N ARG A 337 -35.46 -10.55 -11.46
CA ARG A 337 -36.16 -10.04 -10.28
C ARG A 337 -35.25 -9.24 -9.38
N VAL A 338 -35.84 -8.34 -8.61
CA VAL A 338 -35.15 -7.61 -7.54
C VAL A 338 -35.52 -8.28 -6.21
N TYR A 339 -34.55 -8.56 -5.39
CA TYR A 339 -34.72 -9.21 -4.09
C TYR A 339 -34.54 -8.22 -2.96
N ALA A 340 -35.26 -8.40 -1.86
CA ALA A 340 -35.09 -7.58 -0.68
C ALA A 340 -33.74 -7.88 0.00
N SER A 341 -33.01 -6.82 0.35
CA SER A 341 -31.83 -6.90 1.21
C SER A 341 -32.23 -6.46 2.62
N ASN A 342 -31.94 -7.28 3.62
CA ASN A 342 -32.36 -7.06 5.00
C ASN A 342 -31.28 -6.34 5.83
N VAL A 343 -30.60 -5.36 5.26
CA VAL A 343 -29.48 -4.65 5.90
C VAL A 343 -29.83 -4.12 7.29
N MET A 344 -31.05 -3.60 7.46
CA MET A 344 -31.51 -3.09 8.77
C MET A 344 -31.73 -4.22 9.79
N TYR A 345 -32.23 -5.36 9.33
CA TYR A 345 -32.40 -6.54 10.19
C TYR A 345 -31.01 -7.08 10.62
N ASP A 346 -30.09 -7.22 9.67
CA ASP A 346 -28.72 -7.69 9.93
C ASP A 346 -27.99 -6.71 10.88
N LEU A 347 -28.23 -5.39 10.73
CA LEU A 347 -27.70 -4.37 11.62
C LEU A 347 -28.27 -4.49 13.03
N MET A 348 -29.62 -4.61 13.16
CA MET A 348 -30.28 -4.77 14.46
C MET A 348 -29.96 -6.11 15.12
N GLN A 349 -29.77 -7.16 14.32
CA GLN A 349 -29.34 -8.45 14.81
C GLN A 349 -27.89 -8.38 15.31
N SER A 350 -27.00 -7.68 14.59
CA SER A 350 -25.62 -7.45 15.00
C SER A 350 -25.54 -6.64 16.31
N LEU A 351 -26.42 -5.65 16.48
CA LEU A 351 -26.53 -4.88 17.73
C LEU A 351 -27.12 -5.69 18.89
N ASN A 352 -27.95 -6.68 18.61
CA ASN A 352 -28.68 -7.48 19.60
C ASN A 352 -27.96 -8.81 19.94
N GLU A 353 -27.27 -9.43 18.98
CA GLU A 353 -26.52 -10.67 19.17
C GLU A 353 -25.09 -10.42 19.68
N ASN A 354 -24.48 -9.30 19.30
CA ASN A 354 -23.17 -8.86 19.78
C ASN A 354 -23.35 -7.76 20.82
N GLY A 355 -24.23 -7.98 21.79
CA GLY A 355 -24.40 -7.05 22.92
C GLY A 355 -23.06 -6.57 23.43
N THR A 356 -22.98 -5.43 24.09
CA THR A 356 -21.77 -4.91 24.73
C THR A 356 -20.97 -6.06 25.33
N GLN A 357 -19.88 -6.45 24.66
CA GLN A 357 -18.98 -7.45 25.20
C GLN A 357 -18.14 -6.77 26.27
N THR A 358 -18.20 -7.31 27.48
CA THR A 358 -17.39 -6.80 28.58
C THR A 358 -16.02 -7.48 28.56
N ASN A 359 -14.96 -6.68 28.47
CA ASN A 359 -13.58 -7.14 28.57
C ASN A 359 -13.14 -7.20 30.04
N ASP A 360 -12.55 -8.32 30.47
CA ASP A 360 -11.90 -8.40 31.79
C ASP A 360 -10.57 -7.65 31.78
N LEU A 361 -10.64 -6.33 31.90
CA LEU A 361 -9.47 -5.47 31.93
C LEU A 361 -8.61 -5.66 33.19
N GLU A 362 -9.18 -6.20 34.27
CA GLU A 362 -8.39 -6.53 35.46
C GLU A 362 -7.43 -7.70 35.19
N ALA A 363 -7.92 -8.78 34.60
CA ALA A 363 -7.08 -9.91 34.19
C ALA A 363 -6.07 -9.51 33.10
N PHE A 364 -6.50 -8.70 32.15
CA PHE A 364 -5.62 -8.23 31.07
C PHE A 364 -4.54 -7.27 31.58
N LYS A 365 -4.88 -6.37 32.51
CA LYS A 365 -3.88 -5.52 33.18
C LYS A 365 -2.82 -6.35 33.91
N ARG A 366 -3.21 -7.42 34.62
CA ARG A 366 -2.26 -8.34 35.26
C ARG A 366 -1.32 -9.03 34.24
N TYR A 367 -1.81 -9.30 33.01
CA TYR A 367 -0.97 -9.82 31.92
C TYR A 367 0.00 -8.74 31.42
N LEU A 368 -0.46 -7.49 31.27
CA LEU A 368 0.38 -6.37 30.85
C LEU A 368 1.41 -5.95 31.92
N ASP A 369 1.04 -5.98 33.19
CA ASP A 369 1.96 -5.63 34.29
C ASP A 369 3.05 -6.69 34.56
N ASN A 370 2.96 -7.87 33.90
CA ASN A 370 3.97 -8.90 34.01
C ASN A 370 5.19 -8.57 33.12
N PRO A 371 6.37 -8.28 33.69
CA PRO A 371 7.55 -7.89 32.92
C PRO A 371 8.05 -8.96 31.93
N ASP A 372 7.71 -10.23 32.17
CA ASP A 372 8.10 -11.35 31.31
C ASP A 372 7.13 -11.54 30.13
N SER A 373 6.09 -10.72 30.00
CA SER A 373 5.14 -10.79 28.89
C SER A 373 5.79 -10.40 27.56
N GLU A 374 5.58 -11.22 26.52
CA GLU A 374 6.14 -11.02 25.17
C GLU A 374 5.71 -9.70 24.55
N ILE A 375 4.56 -9.17 24.92
CA ILE A 375 3.96 -7.97 24.36
C ILE A 375 4.83 -6.72 24.55
N HIS A 376 5.61 -6.66 25.65
CA HIS A 376 6.49 -5.52 25.94
C HIS A 376 7.55 -5.25 24.88
N GLN A 377 7.92 -6.26 24.06
CA GLN A 377 8.91 -6.08 23.00
C GLN A 377 8.38 -5.19 21.87
N TYR A 378 7.06 -5.02 21.78
CA TYR A 378 6.37 -4.31 20.71
C TYR A 378 5.72 -3.01 21.17
N LEU A 379 5.68 -2.78 22.49
CA LEU A 379 5.06 -1.61 23.09
C LEU A 379 6.08 -0.48 23.28
N THR A 380 5.65 0.73 22.95
CA THR A 380 6.38 1.97 23.25
C THR A 380 5.86 2.59 24.55
N SER A 381 4.56 2.45 24.82
CA SER A 381 3.90 2.95 26.02
C SER A 381 2.59 2.21 26.25
N ILE A 382 2.18 2.14 27.51
CA ILE A 382 0.87 1.66 27.94
C ILE A 382 0.23 2.80 28.72
N GLN A 383 -1.00 3.16 28.33
CA GLN A 383 -1.80 4.12 29.07
C GLN A 383 -3.04 3.41 29.61
N TYR A 384 -3.20 3.44 30.91
CA TYR A 384 -4.39 2.97 31.59
C TYR A 384 -5.29 4.17 31.89
N ALA A 385 -6.41 4.25 31.23
CA ALA A 385 -7.43 5.25 31.55
C ALA A 385 -8.41 4.69 32.57
N TYR A 386 -8.82 5.55 33.47
CA TYR A 386 -9.81 5.26 34.53
C TYR A 386 -10.97 6.24 34.35
N ASP A 387 -12.15 5.83 34.75
CA ASP A 387 -13.30 6.73 34.79
C ASP A 387 -13.21 7.63 36.03
N LEU A 388 -12.25 8.55 35.97
CA LEU A 388 -11.94 9.48 37.09
C LEU A 388 -12.68 10.80 36.88
N SER A 389 -13.37 11.24 37.92
CA SER A 389 -13.83 12.62 38.00
C SER A 389 -12.69 13.52 38.47
N LEU A 390 -12.31 14.49 37.65
CA LEU A 390 -11.33 15.53 37.97
C LEU A 390 -12.03 16.88 38.10
N PRO A 391 -12.71 17.17 39.22
CA PRO A 391 -13.38 18.44 39.43
C PRO A 391 -12.35 19.54 39.69
N VAL A 392 -11.95 20.20 38.63
CA VAL A 392 -11.04 21.34 38.67
C VAL A 392 -11.83 22.62 38.70
N TYR A 393 -11.49 23.51 39.64
CA TYR A 393 -12.15 24.78 39.85
C TYR A 393 -11.18 25.94 39.58
N THR A 394 -11.74 27.03 39.13
CA THR A 394 -11.02 28.30 38.94
C THR A 394 -11.92 29.47 39.32
N LYS A 395 -11.40 30.68 39.35
CA LYS A 395 -12.19 31.89 39.43
C LYS A 395 -12.39 32.52 38.10
N ASP A 396 -13.61 32.90 37.79
CA ASP A 396 -13.93 33.65 36.57
C ASP A 396 -13.52 35.13 36.69
N ALA A 397 -13.78 35.90 35.63
CA ALA A 397 -13.49 37.33 35.57
C ALA A 397 -14.28 38.16 36.60
N ASP A 398 -15.37 37.64 37.14
CA ASP A 398 -16.24 38.24 38.15
C ASP A 398 -15.91 37.74 39.58
N ASP A 399 -14.84 36.96 39.80
CA ASP A 399 -14.38 36.35 41.05
C ASP A 399 -15.28 35.23 41.56
N ASN A 400 -16.16 34.67 40.72
CA ASN A 400 -16.98 33.51 41.07
C ASN A 400 -16.15 32.22 40.90
N ILE A 401 -16.37 31.27 41.82
CA ILE A 401 -15.78 29.94 41.72
C ILE A 401 -16.58 29.17 40.67
N VAL A 402 -15.93 28.76 39.61
CA VAL A 402 -16.53 28.02 38.49
C VAL A 402 -15.77 26.72 38.28
N LYS A 403 -16.46 25.66 37.91
CA LYS A 403 -15.86 24.41 37.50
C LYS A 403 -15.33 24.50 36.09
N ALA A 404 -14.08 24.13 35.89
CA ALA A 404 -13.39 24.14 34.59
C ALA A 404 -13.84 22.93 33.74
N ASP A 405 -15.13 22.72 33.60
CA ASP A 405 -15.80 21.62 32.95
C ASP A 405 -16.74 22.14 31.84
N VAL A 406 -16.35 21.89 30.60
CA VAL A 406 -17.09 22.35 29.40
C VAL A 406 -18.39 21.57 29.23
N MET A 407 -18.43 20.30 29.66
CA MET A 407 -19.61 19.47 29.53
C MET A 407 -20.71 19.95 30.47
N GLU A 408 -20.35 20.27 31.70
CA GLU A 408 -21.25 20.85 32.67
C GLU A 408 -21.77 22.22 32.20
N LEU A 409 -20.91 23.07 31.64
CA LEU A 409 -21.32 24.32 31.01
C LEU A 409 -22.39 24.09 29.95
N LEU A 410 -22.15 23.16 29.00
CA LEU A 410 -23.10 22.87 27.91
C LEU A 410 -24.42 22.32 28.45
N GLN A 411 -24.39 21.48 29.48
CA GLN A 411 -25.56 20.94 30.15
C GLN A 411 -26.36 22.07 30.81
N ASN A 412 -25.72 22.96 31.56
CA ASN A 412 -26.33 24.11 32.22
C ASN A 412 -26.96 25.06 31.19
N MET A 413 -26.26 25.34 30.10
CA MET A 413 -26.75 26.17 29.03
C MET A 413 -27.98 25.54 28.36
N MET A 414 -27.99 24.25 28.08
CA MET A 414 -29.12 23.52 27.49
C MET A 414 -30.33 23.50 28.45
N SER A 415 -30.08 23.20 29.71
CA SER A 415 -31.13 23.20 30.75
C SER A 415 -31.74 24.59 30.91
N SER A 416 -30.95 25.64 30.92
CA SER A 416 -31.40 27.03 30.97
C SER A 416 -32.24 27.46 29.75
N MET A 417 -31.87 26.95 28.55
CA MET A 417 -32.55 27.34 27.31
C MET A 417 -33.85 26.59 27.05
N TYR A 418 -33.87 25.30 27.37
CA TYR A 418 -35.00 24.42 27.03
C TYR A 418 -35.85 23.99 28.23
N GLY A 419 -35.41 24.30 29.46
CA GLY A 419 -36.20 24.03 30.67
C GLY A 419 -36.35 22.52 30.90
N GLY A 420 -35.34 21.84 31.36
CA GLY A 420 -35.37 20.42 31.68
C GLY A 420 -33.99 19.90 32.11
N ASP A 421 -33.96 18.67 32.63
CA ASP A 421 -32.72 18.00 32.96
C ASP A 421 -32.25 17.21 31.74
N TYR A 422 -31.10 17.60 31.19
CA TYR A 422 -30.43 16.95 30.02
C TYR A 422 -29.29 16.05 30.45
N SER A 423 -29.07 15.82 31.72
CA SER A 423 -27.93 14.99 32.24
C SER A 423 -27.90 13.59 31.63
N SER A 424 -29.10 12.95 31.55
CA SER A 424 -29.23 11.61 30.96
C SER A 424 -28.90 11.58 29.44
N TYR A 425 -29.19 12.67 28.74
CA TYR A 425 -28.84 12.78 27.30
C TYR A 425 -27.36 12.88 27.10
N PHE A 426 -26.67 13.71 27.89
CA PHE A 426 -25.21 13.85 27.81
C PHE A 426 -24.47 12.59 28.29
N SER A 427 -25.00 11.89 29.30
CA SER A 427 -24.40 10.62 29.73
C SER A 427 -24.50 9.52 28.69
N GLN A 428 -25.60 9.44 27.95
CA GLN A 428 -25.78 8.47 26.87
C GLN A 428 -24.86 8.70 25.66
N PHE A 429 -24.48 9.95 25.41
CA PHE A 429 -23.60 10.33 24.30
C PHE A 429 -22.21 10.80 24.77
N GLY A 430 -21.83 10.52 26.01
CA GLY A 430 -20.60 11.00 26.65
C GLY A 430 -19.34 10.70 25.85
N SER A 431 -19.23 9.51 25.25
CA SER A 431 -18.12 9.14 24.38
C SER A 431 -18.00 10.00 23.11
N TYR A 432 -19.10 10.54 22.61
CA TYR A 432 -19.10 11.41 21.43
C TYR A 432 -18.64 12.83 21.77
N TYR A 433 -18.91 13.29 23.00
CA TYR A 433 -18.56 14.63 23.49
C TYR A 433 -17.20 14.68 24.19
N SER A 434 -16.56 13.56 24.47
CA SER A 434 -15.20 13.51 25.05
C SER A 434 -14.14 14.25 24.20
N ALA A 435 -14.43 14.49 22.92
CA ALA A 435 -13.59 15.33 22.06
C ALA A 435 -13.64 16.84 22.43
N MET A 436 -14.58 17.27 23.30
CA MET A 436 -14.71 18.65 23.80
C MET A 436 -14.06 18.83 25.16
N ASP A 437 -13.54 17.73 25.74
CA ASP A 437 -12.86 17.79 27.01
C ASP A 437 -11.58 18.63 26.90
N VAL A 438 -11.41 19.60 27.78
CA VAL A 438 -10.22 20.47 27.79
C VAL A 438 -9.07 19.90 28.58
N TRP A 439 -9.35 18.97 29.50
CA TRP A 439 -8.35 18.29 30.32
C TRP A 439 -7.99 16.94 29.73
N GLU A 440 -6.71 16.72 29.47
CA GLU A 440 -6.24 15.46 28.89
C GLU A 440 -4.98 14.95 29.58
N GLU A 441 -4.92 13.65 29.83
CA GLU A 441 -3.72 12.99 30.33
C GLU A 441 -2.68 12.89 29.21
N LEU A 442 -1.52 13.47 29.43
CA LEU A 442 -0.35 13.37 28.55
C LEU A 442 0.17 11.94 28.52
N LEU A 443 0.47 11.44 27.32
CA LEU A 443 0.98 10.08 27.13
C LEU A 443 2.20 9.84 28.02
N PRO A 444 2.15 8.82 28.91
CA PRO A 444 3.27 8.49 29.78
C PRO A 444 4.43 7.86 29.00
N ASP A 445 5.62 7.90 29.58
CA ASP A 445 6.77 7.15 29.09
C ASP A 445 6.68 5.65 29.43
N GLU A 446 7.69 4.87 29.02
CA GLU A 446 7.74 3.43 29.27
C GLU A 446 7.67 3.06 30.76
N ASP A 447 8.20 3.91 31.64
CA ASP A 447 8.19 3.71 33.09
C ASP A 447 6.88 4.17 33.75
N GLY A 448 5.98 4.79 33.00
CA GLY A 448 4.67 5.29 33.44
C GLY A 448 4.73 6.51 34.35
N THR A 449 5.87 7.15 34.51
CA THR A 449 6.07 8.28 35.47
C THR A 449 6.39 9.60 34.80
N GLY A 450 6.93 9.57 33.60
CA GLY A 450 7.29 10.72 32.78
C GLY A 450 6.37 10.93 31.60
N ILE A 451 6.78 11.79 30.67
CA ILE A 451 6.06 12.05 29.43
C ILE A 451 6.80 11.40 28.28
N SER A 452 6.07 10.68 27.43
CA SER A 452 6.60 9.95 26.29
C SER A 452 7.48 10.84 25.39
N PRO A 453 8.68 10.36 24.99
CA PRO A 453 9.48 11.04 23.97
C PRO A 453 8.73 11.24 22.64
N LEU A 454 7.80 10.33 22.32
CA LEU A 454 6.95 10.41 21.16
C LEU A 454 6.07 11.66 21.20
N LEU A 455 5.37 11.88 22.33
CA LEU A 455 4.56 13.07 22.51
C LEU A 455 5.43 14.35 22.46
N LYS A 456 6.59 14.34 23.12
CA LYS A 456 7.51 15.48 23.12
C LYS A 456 8.02 15.85 21.75
N SER A 457 8.11 14.92 20.80
CA SER A 457 8.55 15.16 19.43
C SER A 457 7.50 15.88 18.56
N GLN A 458 6.24 15.91 19.00
CA GLN A 458 5.12 16.50 18.24
C GLN A 458 4.84 17.97 18.62
N TYR A 459 5.49 18.50 19.64
CA TYR A 459 5.20 19.83 20.18
C TYR A 459 6.44 20.66 20.42
N ASP A 460 6.35 21.92 20.05
CA ASP A 460 7.29 22.98 20.39
C ASP A 460 6.96 23.58 21.76
N VAL A 461 7.95 23.73 22.63
CA VAL A 461 7.81 24.48 23.90
C VAL A 461 7.97 25.97 23.61
N LEU A 462 6.88 26.72 23.60
CA LEU A 462 6.91 28.17 23.36
C LEU A 462 7.40 28.93 24.60
N TYR A 463 7.02 28.49 25.79
CA TYR A 463 7.41 29.09 27.07
C TYR A 463 7.41 28.05 28.17
N GLY A 464 8.27 28.24 29.21
CA GLY A 464 8.36 27.35 30.36
C GLY A 464 8.98 26.00 30.05
N ARG A 465 8.36 24.94 30.50
CA ARG A 465 8.83 23.54 30.37
C ARG A 465 7.68 22.52 30.39
N TRP A 466 8.00 21.29 30.11
CA TRP A 466 7.10 20.17 30.34
C TRP A 466 6.87 19.93 31.83
N PRO A 467 5.68 19.43 32.25
CA PRO A 467 5.40 19.12 33.64
C PRO A 467 6.27 17.95 34.14
N GLU A 468 6.69 18.02 35.41
CA GLU A 468 7.53 17.04 36.07
C GLU A 468 6.91 16.51 37.37
N SER A 469 5.81 17.12 37.84
CA SER A 469 5.11 16.77 39.06
C SER A 469 3.60 16.61 38.80
N TYR A 470 2.91 15.94 39.71
CA TYR A 470 1.48 15.71 39.63
C TYR A 470 0.64 17.01 39.69
N ASP A 471 1.15 18.05 40.31
CA ASP A 471 0.49 19.35 40.45
C ASP A 471 0.82 20.33 39.32
N GLU A 472 1.51 19.89 38.30
CA GLU A 472 1.92 20.70 37.16
C GLU A 472 1.15 20.29 35.89
N VAL A 473 0.70 21.30 35.13
CA VAL A 473 -0.02 21.14 33.88
C VAL A 473 0.58 22.00 32.79
N VAL A 474 0.29 21.73 31.54
CA VAL A 474 0.68 22.54 30.39
C VAL A 474 -0.55 23.02 29.62
N LEU A 475 -0.42 24.21 29.04
CA LEU A 475 -1.37 24.74 28.09
C LEU A 475 -0.90 24.40 26.66
N VAL A 476 -1.76 23.75 25.88
CA VAL A 476 -1.53 23.48 24.46
C VAL A 476 -2.35 24.48 23.66
N VAL A 477 -1.67 25.31 22.87
CA VAL A 477 -2.29 26.26 21.96
C VAL A 477 -2.40 25.70 20.56
N GLY A 478 -3.32 26.23 19.74
CA GLY A 478 -3.41 25.87 18.33
C GLY A 478 -2.19 26.29 17.51
N GLU A 479 -2.09 25.79 16.26
CA GLU A 479 -0.99 26.11 15.33
C GLU A 479 -0.78 27.62 15.14
N ASN A 480 -1.87 28.40 15.18
CA ASN A 480 -1.86 29.86 15.04
C ASN A 480 -1.58 30.58 16.36
N ASN A 481 -1.24 29.87 17.44
CA ASN A 481 -1.03 30.42 18.77
C ASN A 481 -2.30 31.04 19.39
N GLU A 482 -3.43 30.32 19.23
CA GLU A 482 -4.74 30.70 19.68
C GLU A 482 -5.30 29.65 20.64
N ILE A 483 -6.19 30.04 21.55
CA ILE A 483 -7.00 29.15 22.40
C ILE A 483 -8.48 29.36 22.10
N SER A 484 -9.28 28.30 22.19
CA SER A 484 -10.72 28.35 21.93
C SER A 484 -11.50 29.03 23.07
N ASP A 485 -12.72 29.45 22.77
CA ASP A 485 -13.64 29.99 23.77
C ASP A 485 -13.91 29.04 24.92
N LEU A 486 -13.95 27.72 24.64
CA LEU A 486 -14.12 26.67 25.62
C LEU A 486 -12.94 26.61 26.61
N VAL A 487 -11.72 26.73 26.08
CA VAL A 487 -10.50 26.79 26.89
C VAL A 487 -10.47 28.09 27.71
N MET A 488 -10.90 29.22 27.13
CA MET A 488 -11.01 30.49 27.87
C MET A 488 -11.98 30.37 29.03
N TYR A 489 -13.14 29.70 28.86
CA TYR A 489 -14.06 29.43 29.93
C TYR A 489 -13.44 28.53 30.99
N ALA A 490 -12.85 27.40 30.62
CA ALA A 490 -12.20 26.47 31.53
C ALA A 490 -11.04 27.12 32.33
N MET A 491 -10.42 28.16 31.79
CA MET A 491 -9.41 28.96 32.48
C MET A 491 -9.99 30.14 33.26
N GLY A 492 -11.30 30.32 33.29
CA GLY A 492 -11.94 31.46 33.98
C GLY A 492 -11.66 32.83 33.30
N LEU A 493 -11.14 32.81 32.06
CA LEU A 493 -10.92 34.04 31.28
C LEU A 493 -12.16 34.53 30.57
N LYS A 494 -13.24 33.74 30.61
CA LYS A 494 -14.56 34.03 30.04
C LYS A 494 -15.62 33.48 30.97
N THR A 495 -16.72 34.26 31.18
CA THR A 495 -17.80 33.84 32.09
C THR A 495 -18.82 32.94 31.40
N GLU A 496 -19.59 32.15 32.15
CA GLU A 496 -20.71 31.36 31.64
C GLU A 496 -21.76 32.24 30.97
N GLN A 497 -22.01 33.45 31.51
CA GLN A 497 -22.96 34.38 30.93
C GLN A 497 -22.51 34.85 29.52
N GLU A 498 -21.21 35.13 29.33
CA GLU A 498 -20.66 35.52 28.01
C GLU A 498 -20.79 34.39 27.02
N MET A 499 -20.62 33.13 27.45
CA MET A 499 -20.80 31.95 26.60
C MET A 499 -22.27 31.76 26.21
N THR A 500 -23.18 31.92 27.18
CA THR A 500 -24.62 31.84 26.96
C THR A 500 -25.11 32.93 26.02
N ASP A 501 -24.68 34.16 26.23
CA ASP A 501 -25.03 35.30 25.38
C ASP A 501 -24.53 35.10 23.93
N ALA A 502 -23.30 34.58 23.73
CA ALA A 502 -22.78 34.27 22.43
C ALA A 502 -23.59 33.17 21.72
N MET A 503 -23.98 32.13 22.44
CA MET A 503 -24.81 31.06 21.89
C MET A 503 -26.22 31.58 21.54
N GLN A 504 -26.82 32.40 22.38
CA GLN A 504 -28.12 32.99 22.14
C GLN A 504 -28.09 33.93 20.92
N ALA A 505 -27.03 34.75 20.79
CA ALA A 505 -26.83 35.61 19.63
C ALA A 505 -26.67 34.78 18.33
N ALA A 506 -25.94 33.67 18.41
CA ALA A 506 -25.77 32.74 17.27
C ALA A 506 -27.15 32.16 16.82
N MET A 507 -27.97 31.76 17.77
CA MET A 507 -29.30 31.20 17.47
C MET A 507 -30.23 32.26 16.90
N ASN A 508 -30.12 33.51 17.38
CA ASN A 508 -30.89 34.65 16.85
C ASN A 508 -30.34 35.20 15.52
N GLN A 509 -29.29 34.57 14.97
CA GLN A 509 -28.59 35.03 13.76
C GLN A 509 -28.05 36.48 13.90
N GLU A 510 -27.73 36.88 15.10
CA GLU A 510 -27.11 38.16 15.40
C GLU A 510 -25.60 38.11 15.15
N THR A 511 -24.97 39.27 14.93
CA THR A 511 -23.52 39.31 14.74
C THR A 511 -22.84 39.18 16.09
N ILE A 512 -22.11 38.11 16.31
CA ILE A 512 -21.28 37.91 17.49
C ILE A 512 -20.02 38.74 17.36
N GLU A 513 -19.74 39.60 18.33
CA GLU A 513 -18.48 40.35 18.38
C GLU A 513 -17.36 39.36 18.76
N LYS A 514 -16.33 39.22 17.87
CA LYS A 514 -15.15 38.43 18.16
C LYS A 514 -14.31 39.12 19.23
N SER A 515 -13.82 38.32 20.20
CA SER A 515 -12.90 38.83 21.20
C SER A 515 -11.52 39.11 20.57
N ASP A 516 -11.00 40.35 20.80
CA ASP A 516 -9.62 40.71 20.46
C ASP A 516 -8.68 40.57 21.69
N ALA A 517 -9.08 39.81 22.71
CA ALA A 517 -8.31 39.58 23.92
C ALA A 517 -7.01 38.82 23.61
N SER A 518 -5.95 39.15 24.32
CA SER A 518 -4.66 38.45 24.21
C SER A 518 -3.93 38.49 25.56
N TRP A 519 -3.22 37.44 25.84
CA TRP A 519 -2.48 37.26 27.07
C TRP A 519 -1.02 36.92 26.75
N SER A 520 -0.10 37.37 27.61
CA SER A 520 1.28 36.91 27.54
C SER A 520 1.42 35.46 28.08
N TYR A 521 2.43 34.76 27.64
CA TYR A 521 2.70 33.41 28.19
C TYR A 521 2.98 33.43 29.69
N GLU A 522 3.56 34.52 30.21
CA GLU A 522 3.85 34.69 31.62
C GLU A 522 2.55 34.85 32.46
N GLU A 523 1.56 35.55 31.90
CA GLU A 523 0.24 35.68 32.55
C GLU A 523 -0.49 34.35 32.56
N LEU A 524 -0.47 33.60 31.43
CA LEU A 524 -1.10 32.26 31.35
C LEU A 524 -0.43 31.25 32.27
N CYS A 525 0.90 31.26 32.39
CA CYS A 525 1.63 30.42 33.34
C CYS A 525 1.49 30.88 34.80
N GLY A 526 0.99 32.08 35.03
CA GLY A 526 0.66 32.59 36.36
C GLY A 526 -0.70 32.10 36.87
N HIS A 527 -1.51 31.51 35.99
CA HIS A 527 -2.84 31.02 36.31
C HIS A 527 -2.75 29.68 37.08
N THR A 528 -3.63 29.52 38.09
CA THR A 528 -3.68 28.32 38.94
C THR A 528 -5.12 27.83 39.02
N PHE A 529 -5.25 26.54 39.17
CA PHE A 529 -6.52 25.88 39.39
C PHE A 529 -6.52 25.17 40.72
N GLN A 530 -7.71 24.87 41.23
CA GLN A 530 -7.87 24.07 42.47
C GLN A 530 -8.60 22.78 42.11
N LEU A 531 -7.91 21.66 42.18
CA LEU A 531 -8.52 20.34 42.07
C LEU A 531 -9.07 19.96 43.45
N ILE A 532 -10.37 19.80 43.55
CA ILE A 532 -11.07 19.39 44.79
C ILE A 532 -11.76 18.07 44.46
N LEU A 533 -11.25 16.99 45.01
CA LEU A 533 -11.76 15.65 44.68
C LEU A 533 -13.12 15.39 45.30
N PRO A 534 -13.98 14.55 44.68
CA PRO A 534 -15.36 14.35 45.14
C PRO A 534 -15.47 13.99 46.63
N PHE A 535 -14.60 13.13 47.15
CA PHE A 535 -14.57 12.75 48.56
C PHE A 535 -14.17 13.92 49.51
N GLU A 536 -13.44 14.93 49.00
CA GLU A 536 -13.05 16.12 49.79
C GLU A 536 -14.17 17.10 50.01
N HIS A 537 -15.29 16.94 49.27
CA HIS A 537 -16.51 17.71 49.49
C HIS A 537 -17.16 17.40 50.90
N TYR A 538 -16.85 16.26 51.47
CA TYR A 538 -17.51 15.75 52.66
C TYR A 538 -16.68 16.01 53.94
N ALA A 539 -17.30 16.68 54.90
CA ALA A 539 -16.75 16.89 56.22
C ALA A 539 -17.37 15.96 57.26
N GLN A 540 -16.57 15.29 58.09
CA GLN A 540 -17.09 14.40 59.08
C GLN A 540 -17.61 15.16 60.31
N ASN A 541 -18.88 14.89 60.70
CA ASN A 541 -19.50 15.44 61.87
C ASN A 541 -19.02 14.72 63.16
N ALA A 542 -19.32 15.32 64.34
CA ALA A 542 -18.97 14.78 65.64
C ALA A 542 -19.64 13.43 65.97
N ASP A 543 -20.75 13.13 65.29
CA ASP A 543 -21.53 11.88 65.43
C ASP A 543 -21.08 10.79 64.42
N GLY A 544 -20.11 11.08 63.55
CA GLY A 544 -19.58 10.15 62.59
C GLY A 544 -20.29 10.20 61.23
N SER A 545 -21.34 10.98 61.05
CA SER A 545 -22.02 11.24 59.75
C SER A 545 -21.16 12.20 58.93
N TRP A 546 -21.51 12.33 57.63
CA TRP A 546 -20.82 13.20 56.69
C TRP A 546 -21.76 14.30 56.16
N THR A 547 -21.23 15.50 56.00
CA THR A 547 -21.95 16.64 55.43
C THR A 547 -21.24 17.06 54.10
N ASP A 548 -22.01 17.17 53.03
CA ASP A 548 -21.52 17.70 51.79
C ASP A 548 -21.44 19.22 51.82
N LEU A 549 -20.23 19.76 51.79
CA LEU A 549 -19.98 21.20 51.79
C LEU A 549 -20.21 21.85 50.44
N SER A 550 -20.18 21.10 49.35
CA SER A 550 -20.34 21.62 48.01
C SER A 550 -21.73 22.15 47.71
N GLN A 551 -22.72 21.75 48.54
CA GLN A 551 -24.14 22.17 48.40
C GLN A 551 -24.40 23.61 48.83
N SER A 552 -23.41 24.35 49.28
CA SER A 552 -23.57 25.74 49.72
C SER A 552 -22.43 26.62 49.24
N GLU A 553 -22.74 27.86 48.89
CA GLU A 553 -21.74 28.86 48.50
C GLU A 553 -20.64 29.05 49.52
N ALA A 554 -20.96 29.15 50.78
CA ALA A 554 -20.00 29.27 51.88
C ALA A 554 -19.13 28.01 52.05
N GLY A 555 -19.67 26.82 51.76
CA GLY A 555 -18.93 25.58 51.75
C GLY A 555 -17.95 25.49 50.58
N MET A 556 -18.38 25.89 49.38
CA MET A 556 -17.50 25.98 48.19
C MET A 556 -16.38 27.00 48.35
N GLU A 557 -16.67 28.17 48.97
CA GLU A 557 -15.63 29.15 49.34
C GLU A 557 -14.60 28.57 50.28
N TYR A 558 -15.04 27.78 51.27
CA TYR A 558 -14.15 27.10 52.21
C TYR A 558 -13.29 26.05 51.48
N LEU A 559 -13.92 25.19 50.66
CA LEU A 559 -13.20 24.13 49.93
C LEU A 559 -12.17 24.72 48.99
N TYR A 560 -12.50 25.76 48.24
CA TYR A 560 -11.61 26.43 47.29
C TYR A 560 -10.48 27.22 47.97
N GLY A 561 -10.74 27.84 49.09
CA GLY A 561 -9.78 28.71 49.81
C GLY A 561 -8.93 28.00 50.88
N SER A 562 -9.16 26.74 51.16
CA SER A 562 -8.46 26.00 52.20
C SER A 562 -7.09 25.48 51.70
N ASP A 563 -6.07 25.66 52.56
CA ASP A 563 -4.75 25.04 52.30
C ASP A 563 -4.71 23.52 52.70
N GLU A 564 -5.79 23.04 53.36
CA GLU A 564 -5.90 21.65 53.86
C GLU A 564 -6.73 20.75 52.93
N VAL A 565 -7.47 21.34 51.98
CA VAL A 565 -8.37 20.65 51.05
C VAL A 565 -8.02 20.99 49.62
N GLY A 566 -8.01 19.97 48.79
CA GLY A 566 -7.72 20.13 47.34
C GLY A 566 -6.23 20.29 47.04
N THR A 567 -5.95 20.31 45.78
CA THR A 567 -4.59 20.43 45.22
C THR A 567 -4.53 21.56 44.21
N THR A 568 -3.57 22.49 44.41
CA THR A 568 -3.37 23.60 43.46
C THR A 568 -2.58 23.11 42.25
N LEU A 569 -3.20 23.13 41.05
CA LEU A 569 -2.57 22.85 39.76
C LEU A 569 -2.00 24.13 39.17
N LYS A 570 -0.79 24.05 38.57
CA LYS A 570 -0.05 25.18 38.02
C LYS A 570 0.31 24.96 36.57
N ILE A 571 0.09 25.93 35.71
CA ILE A 571 0.56 25.91 34.33
C ILE A 571 2.07 26.21 34.34
N VAL A 572 2.89 25.22 33.94
CA VAL A 572 4.36 25.34 33.92
C VAL A 572 4.94 25.54 32.51
N GLY A 573 4.14 25.40 31.49
CA GLY A 573 4.58 25.60 30.08
C GLY A 573 3.43 25.81 29.12
N VAL A 574 3.77 26.42 27.99
CA VAL A 574 2.88 26.61 26.84
C VAL A 574 3.49 25.87 25.67
N LEU A 575 2.72 24.98 25.09
CA LEU A 575 3.11 24.09 23.99
C LEU A 575 2.32 24.43 22.73
N ARG A 576 2.92 24.19 21.58
CA ARG A 576 2.27 24.30 20.27
C ARG A 576 2.61 23.09 19.42
N PRO A 577 1.68 22.55 18.63
CA PRO A 577 1.98 21.49 17.68
C PRO A 577 3.12 21.88 16.75
N ASP A 578 4.08 20.98 16.53
CA ASP A 578 5.15 21.18 15.54
C ASP A 578 4.52 21.20 14.13
N PRO A 579 4.73 22.26 13.32
CA PRO A 579 4.18 22.31 11.96
C PRO A 579 4.62 21.18 11.03
N ASP A 580 5.73 20.53 11.34
CA ASP A 580 6.26 19.41 10.56
C ASP A 580 5.71 18.05 11.08
N ALA A 581 5.02 17.99 12.22
CA ALA A 581 4.36 16.78 12.73
C ALA A 581 3.09 16.49 11.92
N ALA A 582 2.91 15.25 11.50
CA ALA A 582 1.76 14.85 10.69
C ALA A 582 0.43 14.90 11.46
N ASN A 583 0.49 14.81 12.80
CA ASN A 583 -0.68 14.86 13.68
C ASN A 583 -0.28 15.29 15.08
N SER A 584 -1.23 15.84 15.85
CA SER A 584 -1.06 16.16 17.27
C SER A 584 -1.85 15.17 18.13
N MET A 585 -1.20 14.55 19.11
CA MET A 585 -1.84 13.56 19.99
C MET A 585 -2.77 14.19 21.00
N VAL A 586 -2.43 15.35 21.54
CA VAL A 586 -3.22 16.04 22.56
C VAL A 586 -4.36 16.78 21.87
N ARG A 587 -5.59 16.37 22.17
CA ARG A 587 -6.83 16.98 21.66
C ARG A 587 -7.34 18.06 22.60
N GLY A 588 -7.16 17.85 23.91
CA GLY A 588 -7.44 18.84 24.94
C GLY A 588 -6.42 19.96 24.93
N SER A 589 -6.74 21.04 25.61
CA SER A 589 -5.85 22.21 25.70
C SER A 589 -5.09 22.31 27.02
N LEU A 590 -5.50 21.56 28.04
CA LEU A 590 -4.84 21.50 29.36
C LEU A 590 -4.34 20.07 29.60
N GLY A 591 -3.01 19.90 29.46
CA GLY A 591 -2.39 18.58 29.59
C GLY A 591 -1.83 18.34 30.98
N TYR A 592 -2.21 17.22 31.62
CA TYR A 592 -1.68 16.79 32.91
C TYR A 592 -0.93 15.46 32.81
N THR A 593 -0.13 15.13 33.80
CA THR A 593 0.69 13.91 33.79
C THR A 593 -0.06 12.73 34.39
N SER A 594 0.31 11.50 34.02
CA SER A 594 -0.14 10.26 34.66
C SER A 594 0.11 10.23 36.19
N ALA A 595 1.08 11.01 36.68
CA ALA A 595 1.33 11.18 38.10
C ALA A 595 0.13 11.82 38.80
N LEU A 596 -0.66 12.71 38.14
CA LEU A 596 -1.89 13.25 38.70
C LEU A 596 -2.94 12.15 38.84
N THR A 597 -3.13 11.33 37.79
CA THR A 597 -4.02 10.15 37.83
C THR A 597 -3.67 9.24 39.02
N GLN A 598 -2.38 8.92 39.20
CA GLN A 598 -1.92 8.09 40.28
C GLN A 598 -2.15 8.75 41.67
N TYR A 599 -1.92 10.08 41.78
CA TYR A 599 -2.20 10.83 43.00
C TYR A 599 -3.67 10.76 43.37
N VAL A 600 -4.60 10.93 42.37
CA VAL A 600 -6.04 10.86 42.62
C VAL A 600 -6.48 9.48 43.11
N LEU A 601 -5.98 8.40 42.46
CA LEU A 601 -6.26 7.03 42.87
C LEU A 601 -5.74 6.74 44.31
N ASP A 602 -4.54 7.21 44.63
CA ASP A 602 -3.94 7.03 45.96
C ASP A 602 -4.72 7.84 47.02
N ALA A 603 -5.04 9.11 46.74
CA ALA A 603 -5.80 9.97 47.65
C ALA A 603 -7.21 9.42 47.92
N ALA A 604 -7.92 8.92 46.88
CA ALA A 604 -9.21 8.27 47.04
C ALA A 604 -9.12 7.04 47.97
N SER A 605 -8.11 6.17 47.74
CA SER A 605 -7.91 4.98 48.59
C SER A 605 -7.54 5.29 50.03
N GLU A 606 -6.97 6.47 50.27
CA GLU A 606 -6.61 6.96 51.64
C GLU A 606 -7.72 7.76 52.30
N SER A 607 -8.75 8.16 51.55
CA SER A 607 -9.87 8.95 52.08
C SER A 607 -10.62 8.24 53.23
N ALA A 608 -10.97 9.01 54.26
CA ALA A 608 -11.68 8.47 55.44
C ALA A 608 -13.12 8.06 55.10
N VAL A 609 -13.82 8.84 54.27
CA VAL A 609 -15.21 8.52 53.88
C VAL A 609 -15.27 7.28 53.02
N ILE A 610 -14.35 7.15 52.05
CA ILE A 610 -14.26 5.97 51.18
C ILE A 610 -13.89 4.71 51.96
N ARG A 611 -12.91 4.80 52.88
CA ARG A 611 -12.59 3.68 53.76
C ARG A 611 -13.76 3.25 54.62
N GLN A 612 -14.52 4.21 55.18
CA GLN A 612 -15.69 3.90 55.97
C GLN A 612 -16.76 3.18 55.10
N GLN A 613 -16.94 3.59 53.81
CA GLN A 613 -17.86 2.90 52.90
C GLN A 613 -17.39 1.49 52.56
N LEU A 614 -16.10 1.31 52.32
CA LEU A 614 -15.52 -0.01 52.00
C LEU A 614 -15.53 -0.96 53.21
N ASP A 615 -15.40 -0.42 54.41
CA ASP A 615 -15.45 -1.20 55.66
C ASP A 615 -16.90 -1.62 56.02
N ASP A 616 -17.92 -0.85 55.62
CA ASP A 616 -19.33 -1.18 55.76
C ASP A 616 -20.06 -1.09 54.41
N PRO A 617 -19.99 -2.15 53.60
CA PRO A 617 -20.61 -2.17 52.26
C PRO A 617 -22.12 -2.35 52.26
N GLU A 618 -22.76 -2.53 53.41
CA GLU A 618 -24.21 -2.70 53.52
C GLU A 618 -24.92 -1.38 53.80
N THR A 619 -24.19 -0.36 54.29
CA THR A 619 -24.76 0.94 54.72
C THR A 619 -24.17 2.05 53.84
N ASP A 620 -24.98 2.91 53.30
CA ASP A 620 -24.56 4.10 52.57
C ASP A 620 -23.99 5.13 53.57
N VAL A 621 -22.71 5.40 53.43
CA VAL A 621 -21.98 6.29 54.33
C VAL A 621 -22.47 7.73 54.27
N LEU A 622 -23.05 8.16 53.11
CA LEU A 622 -23.54 9.53 52.89
C LEU A 622 -24.89 9.78 53.53
N THR A 623 -25.77 8.79 53.53
CA THR A 623 -27.12 8.88 54.06
C THR A 623 -27.29 8.21 55.44
N GLY A 624 -26.39 7.28 55.79
CA GLY A 624 -26.48 6.41 56.94
C GLY A 624 -27.59 5.36 56.85
N LEU A 625 -28.14 5.14 55.68
CA LEU A 625 -29.20 4.16 55.38
C LEU A 625 -28.62 2.88 54.83
N PRO A 626 -29.24 1.72 55.07
CA PRO A 626 -28.83 0.48 54.38
C PRO A 626 -29.15 0.55 52.90
N PHE A 627 -28.30 -0.08 52.07
CA PHE A 627 -28.57 -0.25 50.63
C PHE A 627 -29.69 -1.28 50.42
N LYS A 628 -30.43 -1.13 49.30
CA LYS A 628 -31.45 -2.11 48.87
C LYS A 628 -30.74 -3.40 48.41
N THR A 629 -31.17 -4.55 48.94
CA THR A 629 -30.62 -5.87 48.55
C THR A 629 -31.35 -6.49 47.33
N GLY A 630 -32.41 -5.83 46.85
CA GLY A 630 -33.20 -6.29 45.69
C GLY A 630 -34.35 -7.23 46.05
N ASP A 631 -34.44 -7.72 47.31
CA ASP A 631 -35.48 -8.59 47.81
C ASP A 631 -36.57 -7.81 48.53
N GLU A 632 -36.46 -6.48 48.67
CA GLU A 632 -37.44 -5.64 49.34
C GLU A 632 -38.67 -5.45 48.46
N GLU A 633 -39.81 -5.88 48.97
CA GLU A 633 -41.11 -5.58 48.36
C GLU A 633 -41.45 -4.09 48.61
N ALA A 634 -41.85 -3.37 47.53
CA ALA A 634 -42.36 -2.02 47.69
C ALA A 634 -43.49 -2.02 48.71
N PRO A 635 -43.52 -1.03 49.64
CA PRO A 635 -44.55 -0.97 50.66
C PRO A 635 -45.95 -0.91 50.05
N ASP A 636 -46.86 -1.74 50.54
CA ASP A 636 -48.26 -1.68 50.11
C ASP A 636 -48.96 -0.43 50.61
N ALA A 637 -50.12 -0.13 50.05
CA ALA A 637 -50.91 1.06 50.43
C ALA A 637 -51.28 1.09 51.93
N ALA A 638 -51.40 -0.05 52.61
CA ALA A 638 -51.68 -0.10 54.04
C ALA A 638 -50.44 0.24 54.89
N GLN A 639 -49.26 -0.25 54.50
CA GLN A 639 -47.99 0.07 55.13
C GLN A 639 -47.62 1.56 54.96
N MET A 640 -47.80 2.10 53.72
CA MET A 640 -47.64 3.55 53.48
C MET A 640 -48.57 4.41 54.34
N ARG A 641 -49.83 4.01 54.48
CA ARG A 641 -50.80 4.72 55.27
C ARG A 641 -50.45 4.66 56.78
N GLU A 642 -49.97 3.57 57.30
CA GLU A 642 -49.45 3.41 58.63
C GLU A 642 -48.24 4.33 58.90
N ALA A 643 -47.24 4.32 57.98
CA ALA A 643 -46.07 5.16 58.09
C ALA A 643 -46.43 6.69 58.07
N VAL A 644 -47.24 7.12 57.09
CA VAL A 644 -47.76 8.50 57.03
C VAL A 644 -48.50 8.86 58.31
N GLY A 645 -49.28 7.94 58.84
CA GLY A 645 -50.02 8.14 60.09
C GLY A 645 -49.09 8.34 61.30
N ALA A 646 -47.98 7.62 61.34
CA ALA A 646 -46.94 7.77 62.34
C ALA A 646 -46.30 9.18 62.31
N VAL A 647 -45.85 9.58 61.09
CA VAL A 647 -45.27 10.92 60.88
C VAL A 647 -46.26 12.02 61.21
N LEU A 648 -47.55 11.91 60.83
CA LEU A 648 -48.58 12.87 61.18
C LEU A 648 -48.85 12.96 62.68
N SER A 649 -48.70 11.85 63.41
CA SER A 649 -48.90 11.86 64.85
C SER A 649 -47.80 12.56 65.59
N ASP A 650 -46.57 12.56 65.10
CA ASP A 650 -45.38 13.15 65.69
C ASP A 650 -45.11 14.60 65.23
N ALA A 651 -45.68 14.98 64.06
CA ALA A 651 -45.54 16.30 63.44
C ALA A 651 -46.17 17.41 64.30
N ASP A 652 -45.49 18.55 64.38
CA ASP A 652 -46.03 19.77 65.09
C ASP A 652 -47.07 20.50 64.16
N THR A 653 -47.60 21.60 64.68
CA THR A 653 -48.66 22.40 63.98
C THR A 653 -48.12 22.99 62.65
N GLN A 654 -46.82 23.36 62.60
CA GLN A 654 -46.27 23.99 61.42
C GLN A 654 -45.97 22.93 60.34
N GLU A 655 -45.46 21.81 60.77
CA GLU A 655 -45.16 20.65 59.88
C GLU A 655 -46.51 20.12 59.25
N LYS A 656 -47.55 19.91 60.08
CA LYS A 656 -48.87 19.51 59.55
C LYS A 656 -49.48 20.52 58.59
N ALA A 657 -49.31 21.82 58.87
CA ALA A 657 -49.74 22.85 57.94
C ALA A 657 -49.00 22.82 56.59
N GLN A 658 -47.71 22.58 56.65
CA GLN A 658 -46.86 22.41 55.43
C GLN A 658 -47.28 21.17 54.65
N MET A 659 -47.40 20.03 55.32
CA MET A 659 -47.82 18.76 54.70
C MET A 659 -49.19 18.91 53.98
N TYR A 660 -50.14 19.60 54.64
CA TYR A 660 -51.49 19.87 54.05
C TYR A 660 -51.38 20.79 52.82
N ALA A 661 -50.59 21.82 52.92
CA ALA A 661 -50.38 22.77 51.84
C ALA A 661 -49.78 22.12 50.62
N ASP A 662 -48.70 21.33 50.81
CA ASP A 662 -47.96 20.68 49.71
C ASP A 662 -48.79 19.54 49.06
N MET A 663 -49.45 18.71 49.90
CA MET A 663 -50.37 17.69 49.43
C MET A 663 -51.55 18.30 48.62
N SER A 664 -52.10 19.42 49.07
CA SER A 664 -53.26 20.06 48.43
C SER A 664 -52.89 20.66 47.06
N LYS A 665 -51.62 21.03 46.82
CA LYS A 665 -51.10 21.52 45.54
C LYS A 665 -51.01 20.42 44.49
N GLN A 666 -51.00 19.18 44.91
CA GLN A 666 -50.94 18.05 43.99
C GLN A 666 -52.31 17.87 43.35
N ALA A 667 -52.36 18.05 42.03
CA ALA A 667 -53.62 17.90 41.32
C ALA A 667 -54.04 16.41 41.26
N PRO A 668 -55.24 16.02 41.63
CA PRO A 668 -55.65 14.61 41.52
C PRO A 668 -55.56 14.09 40.11
N GLY A 669 -55.11 12.84 39.94
CA GLY A 669 -54.87 12.19 38.62
C GLY A 669 -56.15 12.21 37.76
N GLU A 670 -57.35 11.91 38.35
CA GLU A 670 -58.61 11.98 37.62
C GLU A 670 -58.92 13.39 37.10
N TYR A 671 -58.57 14.43 37.87
CA TYR A 671 -58.75 15.83 37.45
C TYR A 671 -57.79 16.14 36.27
N LEU A 672 -56.51 15.77 36.39
CA LEU A 672 -55.53 15.99 35.31
C LEU A 672 -55.96 15.27 34.04
N ASP A 673 -56.35 14.01 34.14
CA ASP A 673 -56.80 13.22 32.99
C ASP A 673 -58.00 13.83 32.30
N SER A 674 -58.98 14.26 33.09
CA SER A 674 -60.20 14.92 32.61
C SER A 674 -59.91 16.28 31.96
N ALA A 675 -59.06 17.09 32.60
CA ALA A 675 -58.70 18.41 32.12
C ALA A 675 -57.84 18.35 30.86
N VAL A 676 -56.85 17.41 30.81
CA VAL A 676 -56.04 17.13 29.60
C VAL A 676 -56.96 16.64 28.48
N GLN A 677 -57.84 15.69 28.75
CA GLN A 677 -58.78 15.21 27.73
C GLN A 677 -59.64 16.34 27.18
N GLN A 678 -60.12 17.21 28.06
CA GLN A 678 -60.95 18.39 27.66
C GLN A 678 -60.14 19.41 26.85
N ALA A 679 -58.84 19.59 27.20
CA ALA A 679 -57.95 20.47 26.48
C ALA A 679 -57.57 19.88 25.09
N MET A 680 -57.42 18.56 25.00
CA MET A 680 -57.19 17.85 23.74
C MET A 680 -58.42 17.76 22.84
N ASP A 681 -59.62 17.92 23.41
CA ASP A 681 -60.88 17.77 22.68
C ASP A 681 -60.97 18.82 21.55
N GLY A 682 -60.97 18.37 20.33
CA GLY A 682 -61.01 19.23 19.14
C GLY A 682 -59.64 19.67 18.62
N MET A 683 -58.54 19.28 19.26
CA MET A 683 -57.19 19.47 18.69
C MET A 683 -56.98 18.50 17.51
N THR A 684 -56.58 19.07 16.41
CA THR A 684 -56.14 18.29 15.21
C THR A 684 -54.63 18.42 15.07
N ARG A 685 -54.02 17.49 14.34
CA ARG A 685 -52.60 17.59 14.01
C ARG A 685 -52.24 18.98 13.49
N GLU A 686 -53.03 19.53 12.56
CA GLU A 686 -52.80 20.85 11.98
C GLU A 686 -52.80 21.98 13.02
N THR A 687 -53.73 21.91 14.04
CA THR A 687 -53.78 22.92 15.12
C THR A 687 -52.61 22.80 16.08
N ILE A 688 -52.17 21.58 16.38
CA ILE A 688 -51.00 21.29 17.23
C ILE A 688 -49.75 21.78 16.54
N GLU A 689 -49.52 21.39 15.27
CA GLU A 689 -48.42 21.85 14.48
C GLU A 689 -48.32 23.38 14.41
N ALA A 690 -49.43 24.06 14.23
CA ALA A 690 -49.46 25.51 14.18
C ALA A 690 -49.07 26.14 15.54
N GLN A 691 -49.68 25.67 16.65
CA GLN A 691 -49.41 26.18 18.00
C GLN A 691 -47.96 25.91 18.43
N MET A 692 -47.49 24.70 18.19
CA MET A 692 -46.10 24.33 18.50
C MET A 692 -45.13 25.13 17.65
N THR A 693 -45.41 25.27 16.34
CA THR A 693 -44.56 26.07 15.44
C THR A 693 -44.46 27.51 15.94
N ASP A 694 -45.61 28.15 16.29
CA ASP A 694 -45.60 29.53 16.76
C ASP A 694 -44.89 29.69 18.12
N SER A 695 -45.08 28.72 19.03
CA SER A 695 -44.47 28.73 20.35
C SER A 695 -42.96 28.53 20.27
N TYR A 696 -42.52 27.46 19.58
CA TYR A 696 -41.09 27.15 19.45
C TYR A 696 -40.34 28.14 18.59
N ALA A 697 -40.92 28.62 17.49
CA ALA A 697 -40.30 29.65 16.66
C ALA A 697 -40.11 30.95 17.45
N GLY A 698 -41.07 31.28 18.34
CA GLY A 698 -40.97 32.44 19.21
C GLY A 698 -39.94 32.29 20.34
N GLN A 699 -39.79 31.09 20.90
CA GLN A 699 -38.87 30.80 22.00
C GLN A 699 -37.44 30.61 21.46
N MET A 700 -37.29 29.93 20.33
CA MET A 700 -35.97 29.55 19.79
C MET A 700 -35.42 30.59 18.79
N GLY A 701 -36.19 31.61 18.42
CA GLY A 701 -35.77 32.57 17.38
C GLY A 701 -35.55 31.95 16.00
N THR A 702 -36.09 30.73 15.80
CA THR A 702 -35.87 29.93 14.60
C THR A 702 -36.97 30.19 13.56
N ASP A 703 -36.64 30.07 12.26
CA ASP A 703 -37.64 30.19 11.20
C ASP A 703 -38.81 29.19 11.38
N PRO A 704 -40.06 29.66 11.41
CA PRO A 704 -41.24 28.81 11.60
C PRO A 704 -41.36 27.67 10.61
N GLU A 705 -40.85 27.81 9.39
CA GLU A 705 -40.85 26.74 8.38
C GLU A 705 -39.90 25.58 8.76
N THR A 706 -38.79 25.87 9.39
CA THR A 706 -37.84 24.90 9.92
C THR A 706 -38.45 24.10 11.06
N VAL A 707 -39.05 24.78 12.04
CA VAL A 707 -39.74 24.14 13.18
C VAL A 707 -40.89 23.25 12.67
N ARG A 708 -41.67 23.75 11.72
CA ARG A 708 -42.71 22.95 11.08
C ARG A 708 -42.18 21.69 10.40
N GLY A 709 -41.00 21.79 9.77
CA GLY A 709 -40.34 20.64 9.13
C GLY A 709 -39.98 19.54 10.13
N TYR A 710 -39.54 19.89 11.33
CA TYR A 710 -39.27 18.92 12.40
C TYR A 710 -40.53 18.28 12.95
N ILE A 711 -41.55 19.11 13.28
CA ILE A 711 -42.83 18.60 13.81
C ILE A 711 -43.54 17.69 12.80
N ALA A 712 -43.43 18.00 11.50
CA ALA A 712 -44.03 17.19 10.43
C ALA A 712 -43.42 15.79 10.29
N GLN A 713 -42.21 15.57 10.83
CA GLN A 713 -41.55 14.25 10.84
C GLN A 713 -41.99 13.35 11.99
N MET A 714 -42.66 13.93 13.05
CA MET A 714 -43.21 13.14 14.15
C MET A 714 -44.47 12.42 13.67
N ASP A 715 -44.66 11.17 14.07
CA ASP A 715 -45.91 10.48 13.87
C ASP A 715 -47.00 11.05 14.78
N ASP A 716 -48.27 10.76 14.47
CA ASP A 716 -49.40 11.30 15.21
C ASP A 716 -49.39 10.86 16.69
N GLU A 717 -49.03 9.63 17.01
CA GLU A 717 -49.01 9.07 18.35
C GLU A 717 -47.98 9.80 19.23
N THR A 718 -46.74 9.91 18.77
CA THR A 718 -45.68 10.63 19.44
C THR A 718 -46.00 12.11 19.66
N LEU A 719 -46.55 12.78 18.61
CA LEU A 719 -46.92 14.20 18.70
C LEU A 719 -48.03 14.44 19.73
N PHE A 720 -49.08 13.63 19.69
CA PHE A 720 -50.21 13.77 20.63
C PHE A 720 -49.83 13.39 22.06
N ASP A 721 -48.95 12.41 22.27
CA ASP A 721 -48.48 12.06 23.60
C ASP A 721 -47.61 13.17 24.19
N TYR A 722 -46.73 13.78 23.42
CA TYR A 722 -45.95 14.93 23.84
C TYR A 722 -46.82 16.10 24.28
N VAL A 723 -47.84 16.42 23.47
CA VAL A 723 -48.76 17.51 23.82
C VAL A 723 -49.58 17.16 25.07
N ARG A 724 -50.00 15.91 25.25
CA ARG A 724 -50.69 15.47 26.47
C ARG A 724 -49.84 15.67 27.73
N GLN A 725 -48.56 15.31 27.64
CA GLN A 725 -47.64 15.49 28.75
C GLN A 725 -47.42 16.96 29.08
N MET A 726 -47.14 17.79 28.07
CA MET A 726 -47.01 19.25 28.26
C MET A 726 -48.27 19.90 28.87
N LEU A 727 -49.44 19.53 28.39
CA LEU A 727 -50.69 20.03 28.92
C LEU A 727 -50.93 19.56 30.37
N ARG A 728 -50.53 18.32 30.69
CA ARG A 728 -50.61 17.76 32.03
C ARG A 728 -49.78 18.56 33.03
N GLU A 729 -48.54 18.88 32.69
CA GLU A 729 -47.63 19.70 33.51
C GLU A 729 -48.18 21.14 33.67
N GLN A 730 -48.63 21.75 32.58
CA GLN A 730 -49.18 23.10 32.61
C GLN A 730 -50.45 23.19 33.49
N ILE A 731 -51.33 22.21 33.34
CA ILE A 731 -52.61 22.17 34.16
C ILE A 731 -52.24 21.87 35.59
N ALA A 732 -51.26 21.00 35.91
CA ALA A 732 -50.84 20.76 37.27
C ALA A 732 -50.26 22.03 37.93
N ALA A 733 -49.40 22.78 37.22
CA ALA A 733 -48.85 24.05 37.69
C ALA A 733 -49.96 25.10 37.96
N GLN A 734 -50.93 25.26 37.04
CA GLN A 734 -52.06 26.16 37.22
C GLN A 734 -52.92 25.74 38.41
N TYR A 735 -53.18 24.46 38.64
CA TYR A 735 -53.85 23.93 39.80
C TYR A 735 -53.12 24.27 41.08
N ALA A 736 -51.77 24.02 41.12
CA ALA A 736 -50.95 24.33 42.30
C ALA A 736 -50.98 25.82 42.65
N GLU A 737 -50.91 26.70 41.64
CA GLU A 737 -50.98 28.15 41.80
C GLU A 737 -52.37 28.56 42.39
N ALA A 738 -53.45 28.06 41.81
CA ALA A 738 -54.81 28.34 42.29
C ALA A 738 -55.02 27.87 43.72
N VAL A 739 -54.53 26.66 44.05
CA VAL A 739 -54.64 26.15 45.45
C VAL A 739 -53.70 26.95 46.36
N SER A 740 -52.51 27.32 45.98
CA SER A 740 -51.63 28.18 46.78
C SER A 740 -52.30 29.53 47.13
N ALA A 741 -52.92 30.16 46.12
CA ALA A 741 -53.69 31.40 46.36
C ALA A 741 -54.86 31.23 47.32
N GLN A 742 -55.53 30.07 47.27
CA GLN A 742 -56.63 29.75 48.20
C GLN A 742 -56.16 29.53 49.64
N LEU A 743 -55.00 28.82 49.78
CA LEU A 743 -54.41 28.51 51.07
C LEU A 743 -53.70 29.70 51.73
N ALA A 744 -53.25 30.68 50.97
CA ALA A 744 -52.49 31.86 51.44
C ALA A 744 -53.27 32.69 52.49
N GLY A 745 -54.56 32.50 52.57
CA GLY A 745 -55.42 33.18 53.54
C GLY A 745 -55.66 32.43 54.86
N LEU A 746 -55.13 31.21 54.99
CA LEU A 746 -55.39 30.36 56.19
C LEU A 746 -54.13 30.41 57.10
N SER A 747 -54.48 30.31 58.45
CA SER A 747 -53.33 30.20 59.40
C SER A 747 -52.82 28.78 59.48
N SER A 748 -51.57 28.61 60.01
CA SER A 748 -51.01 27.31 60.25
C SER A 748 -51.85 26.39 61.08
N GLU A 749 -52.57 26.93 62.16
CA GLU A 749 -53.46 26.13 62.95
C GLU A 749 -54.73 25.65 62.17
N GLN A 750 -55.19 26.46 61.20
CA GLN A 750 -56.33 26.07 60.30
C GLN A 750 -55.86 24.97 59.26
N LEU A 751 -54.74 25.12 58.76
CA LEU A 751 -54.13 24.11 57.81
C LEU A 751 -53.82 22.80 58.56
N ALA A 752 -53.25 22.85 59.72
CA ALA A 752 -53.00 21.69 60.54
C ALA A 752 -54.29 20.97 60.97
N ALA A 753 -55.28 21.71 61.40
CA ALA A 753 -56.59 21.13 61.70
C ALA A 753 -57.28 20.51 60.42
N ALA A 754 -57.05 21.08 59.23
CA ALA A 754 -57.53 20.49 58.01
C ALA A 754 -56.77 19.19 57.68
N MET A 755 -55.47 19.11 57.94
CA MET A 755 -54.71 17.90 57.82
C MET A 755 -55.18 16.79 58.77
N ASP A 756 -55.41 17.11 60.05
CA ASP A 756 -55.92 16.14 60.99
C ASP A 756 -57.34 15.64 60.63
N ALA A 757 -58.14 16.40 59.87
CA ALA A 757 -59.47 16.04 59.44
C ALA A 757 -59.55 15.42 58.03
N ALA A 758 -58.46 15.36 57.33
CA ALA A 758 -58.42 14.88 55.94
C ALA A 758 -58.63 13.38 55.86
N GLU A 759 -59.56 12.95 54.98
CA GLU A 759 -59.62 11.56 54.51
C GLU A 759 -58.69 11.43 53.30
N LEU A 760 -57.50 10.91 53.51
CA LEU A 760 -56.45 10.83 52.47
C LEU A 760 -56.80 9.77 51.42
N THR A 761 -56.69 10.13 50.15
CA THR A 761 -56.73 9.18 49.04
C THR A 761 -55.41 8.41 48.95
N ASP A 762 -55.39 7.32 48.21
CA ASP A 762 -54.14 6.52 48.00
C ASP A 762 -53.04 7.34 47.30
N GLU A 763 -53.40 8.21 46.34
CA GLU A 763 -52.46 9.13 45.68
C GLU A 763 -51.85 10.14 46.67
N GLN A 764 -52.67 10.67 47.59
CA GLN A 764 -52.18 11.58 48.59
C GLN A 764 -51.32 10.90 49.66
N VAL A 765 -51.65 9.66 50.00
CA VAL A 765 -50.85 8.85 50.91
C VAL A 765 -49.51 8.56 50.27
N GLN A 766 -49.47 8.17 48.96
CA GLN A 766 -48.23 7.94 48.22
C GLN A 766 -47.38 9.21 48.21
N TYR A 767 -47.94 10.36 47.88
CA TYR A 767 -47.21 11.63 47.84
C TYR A 767 -46.63 11.99 49.23
N LEU A 768 -47.43 11.86 50.30
CA LEU A 768 -46.98 12.14 51.65
C LEU A 768 -45.91 11.13 52.11
N TYR A 769 -46.05 9.86 51.71
CA TYR A 769 -45.07 8.83 52.00
C TYR A 769 -43.70 9.18 51.32
N ASP A 770 -43.74 9.46 50.02
CA ASP A 770 -42.53 9.77 49.25
C ASP A 770 -41.83 11.06 49.69
N THR A 771 -42.61 12.02 50.23
CA THR A 771 -42.10 13.35 50.59
C THR A 771 -41.69 13.48 52.08
N TYR A 772 -42.43 12.85 53.00
CA TYR A 772 -42.30 13.13 54.42
C TYR A 772 -41.94 11.90 55.28
N VAL A 773 -42.12 10.68 54.80
CA VAL A 773 -41.69 9.51 55.54
C VAL A 773 -40.17 9.35 55.28
N PRO A 774 -39.36 9.28 56.35
CA PRO A 774 -37.94 9.05 56.18
C PRO A 774 -37.68 7.76 55.38
N ALA A 775 -36.80 7.84 54.38
CA ALA A 775 -36.41 6.67 53.62
C ALA A 775 -35.86 5.58 54.53
N ALA A 776 -36.26 4.35 54.31
CA ALA A 776 -35.78 3.19 55.08
C ALA A 776 -34.49 2.63 54.52
N TYR A 777 -34.24 2.88 53.23
CA TYR A 777 -33.10 2.44 52.48
C TYR A 777 -32.54 3.59 51.65
N SER A 778 -31.26 3.52 51.32
CA SER A 778 -30.64 4.42 50.34
C SER A 778 -31.22 4.17 48.94
N ASP A 779 -31.38 5.23 48.15
CA ASP A 779 -31.76 5.15 46.75
C ASP A 779 -30.56 4.85 45.85
N SER A 780 -29.34 4.95 46.39
CA SER A 780 -28.09 4.60 45.70
C SER A 780 -27.73 3.14 45.89
N THR A 781 -26.87 2.60 45.08
CA THR A 781 -26.15 1.35 45.31
C THR A 781 -24.77 1.62 45.91
N LEU A 782 -24.09 0.59 46.38
CA LEU A 782 -22.69 0.71 46.85
C LEU A 782 -21.79 1.28 45.72
N GLU A 783 -22.02 0.82 44.48
CA GLU A 783 -21.26 1.26 43.33
C GLU A 783 -21.53 2.74 43.01
N ASP A 784 -22.80 3.18 43.07
CA ASP A 784 -23.18 4.59 42.88
C ASP A 784 -22.55 5.49 43.94
N THR A 785 -22.57 5.08 45.20
CA THR A 785 -21.98 5.86 46.33
C THR A 785 -20.46 5.94 46.19
N LEU A 786 -19.78 4.84 45.85
CA LEU A 786 -18.35 4.85 45.61
C LEU A 786 -17.97 5.73 44.40
N SER A 787 -18.76 5.67 43.34
CA SER A 787 -18.57 6.51 42.16
C SER A 787 -18.80 8.00 42.47
N ALA A 788 -19.86 8.33 43.27
CA ALA A 788 -20.10 9.69 43.72
C ALA A 788 -18.97 10.25 44.59
N LEU A 789 -18.30 9.38 45.37
CA LEU A 789 -17.10 9.73 46.13
C LEU A 789 -15.83 9.78 45.27
N GLY A 790 -15.90 9.46 43.99
CA GLY A 790 -14.76 9.46 43.06
C GLY A 790 -13.80 8.28 43.27
N TYR A 791 -14.28 7.19 43.88
CA TYR A 791 -13.46 5.99 44.04
C TYR A 791 -13.46 5.13 42.81
N VAL A 792 -12.27 4.84 42.31
CA VAL A 792 -12.03 3.91 41.22
C VAL A 792 -11.01 2.88 41.63
N GLU A 793 -11.29 1.62 41.34
CA GLU A 793 -10.39 0.53 41.66
C GLU A 793 -9.19 0.51 40.71
N ARG A 794 -7.97 0.69 41.26
CA ARG A 794 -6.73 0.74 40.44
C ARG A 794 -6.50 -0.51 39.61
N SER A 795 -7.02 -1.64 40.02
CA SER A 795 -6.89 -2.91 39.26
C SER A 795 -7.79 -2.95 38.03
N LYS A 796 -8.84 -2.10 37.96
CA LYS A 796 -9.86 -2.11 36.92
C LYS A 796 -9.86 -0.81 36.10
N PRO A 797 -8.97 -0.63 35.15
CA PRO A 797 -9.04 0.50 34.22
C PRO A 797 -10.31 0.39 33.35
N SER A 798 -10.90 1.52 32.97
CA SER A 798 -12.02 1.58 32.02
C SER A 798 -11.57 1.37 30.60
N LYS A 799 -10.30 1.72 30.30
CA LYS A 799 -9.70 1.63 28.98
C LYS A 799 -8.20 1.39 29.07
N VAL A 800 -7.67 0.61 28.15
CA VAL A 800 -6.23 0.37 27.98
C VAL A 800 -5.84 0.77 26.56
N ASN A 801 -4.91 1.70 26.43
CA ASN A 801 -4.33 2.12 25.17
C ASN A 801 -2.91 1.59 25.04
N LEU A 802 -2.65 0.80 24.00
CA LEU A 802 -1.38 0.18 23.68
C LEU A 802 -0.74 0.89 22.49
N TYR A 803 0.40 1.55 22.71
CA TYR A 803 1.10 2.32 21.70
C TYR A 803 2.27 1.52 21.11
N ALA A 804 2.40 1.53 19.78
CA ALA A 804 3.45 0.87 19.04
C ALA A 804 4.26 1.89 18.23
N SER A 805 5.55 1.59 17.99
CA SER A 805 6.40 2.45 17.14
C SER A 805 6.17 2.24 15.64
N THR A 806 5.78 1.04 15.23
CA THR A 806 5.62 0.66 13.83
C THR A 806 4.34 -0.16 13.63
N PHE A 807 3.85 -0.22 12.37
CA PHE A 807 2.75 -1.11 12.01
C PHE A 807 3.05 -2.57 12.29
N SER A 808 4.29 -3.00 12.03
CA SER A 808 4.70 -4.38 12.32
C SER A 808 4.62 -4.70 13.81
N ASP A 809 4.93 -3.72 14.67
CA ASP A 809 4.81 -3.88 16.12
C ASP A 809 3.33 -3.88 16.53
N LYS A 810 2.50 -3.03 15.90
CA LYS A 810 1.06 -3.01 16.13
C LYS A 810 0.40 -4.33 15.73
N ASP A 811 0.74 -4.88 14.57
CA ASP A 811 0.29 -6.22 14.15
C ASP A 811 0.75 -7.30 15.14
N ALA A 812 2.01 -7.20 15.63
CA ALA A 812 2.54 -8.13 16.63
C ALA A 812 1.84 -8.02 18.00
N ILE A 813 1.39 -6.81 18.38
CA ILE A 813 0.52 -6.61 19.56
C ILE A 813 -0.80 -7.36 19.35
N GLY A 814 -1.43 -7.24 18.20
CA GLY A 814 -2.63 -8.01 17.84
C GLY A 814 -2.41 -9.51 17.96
N ASP A 815 -1.30 -10.02 17.40
CA ASP A 815 -0.92 -11.44 17.51
C ASP A 815 -0.70 -11.87 19.00
N CYS A 816 -0.21 -10.98 19.86
CA CYS A 816 -0.07 -11.26 21.30
C CYS A 816 -1.44 -11.35 21.98
N ILE A 817 -2.37 -10.46 21.64
CA ILE A 817 -3.75 -10.49 22.16
C ILE A 817 -4.46 -11.77 21.68
N GLU A 818 -4.31 -12.16 20.41
CA GLU A 818 -4.86 -13.43 19.92
C GLU A 818 -4.29 -14.64 20.66
N ARG A 819 -3.01 -14.64 20.97
CA ARG A 819 -2.40 -15.72 21.78
C ARG A 819 -2.92 -15.72 23.21
N TYR A 820 -3.12 -14.55 23.83
CA TYR A 820 -3.73 -14.42 25.14
C TYR A 820 -5.16 -14.99 25.12
N ASN A 821 -5.97 -14.58 24.14
CA ASN A 821 -7.33 -15.06 23.93
C ASN A 821 -7.43 -16.57 23.70
N SER A 822 -6.44 -17.15 22.99
CA SER A 822 -6.44 -18.60 22.69
C SER A 822 -6.39 -19.49 23.93
N ALA A 823 -5.99 -18.96 25.07
CA ALA A 823 -5.93 -19.65 26.35
C ALA A 823 -7.20 -19.45 27.20
N LEU A 824 -8.14 -18.61 26.77
CA LEU A 824 -9.35 -18.24 27.48
C LEU A 824 -10.62 -18.85 26.84
N PRO A 825 -11.69 -19.04 27.63
CA PRO A 825 -13.02 -19.29 27.09
C PRO A 825 -13.46 -18.15 26.16
N GLU A 826 -14.39 -18.41 25.25
CA GLU A 826 -14.88 -17.45 24.26
C GLU A 826 -15.49 -16.19 24.90
N ASP A 827 -16.20 -16.35 26.00
CA ASP A 827 -16.84 -15.26 26.75
C ASP A 827 -15.85 -14.37 27.54
N ASP A 828 -14.63 -14.84 27.79
CA ASP A 828 -13.59 -14.12 28.56
C ASP A 828 -12.51 -13.52 27.64
N GLN A 829 -12.68 -13.61 26.31
CA GLN A 829 -11.69 -13.10 25.36
C GLN A 829 -11.73 -11.58 25.24
N ILE A 830 -10.56 -10.96 25.15
CA ILE A 830 -10.40 -9.53 24.96
C ILE A 830 -10.72 -9.18 23.49
N THR A 831 -11.65 -8.27 23.31
CA THR A 831 -11.94 -7.63 22.03
C THR A 831 -11.36 -6.23 21.98
N TYR A 832 -10.82 -5.85 20.84
CA TYR A 832 -10.24 -4.53 20.64
C TYR A 832 -10.59 -3.97 19.27
N THR A 833 -10.58 -2.66 19.15
CA THR A 833 -10.81 -1.98 17.87
C THR A 833 -9.53 -1.34 17.37
N ASP A 834 -9.14 -1.70 16.14
CA ASP A 834 -8.08 -1.05 15.40
C ASP A 834 -8.67 -0.21 14.26
N TYR A 835 -9.01 1.04 14.56
CA TYR A 835 -9.60 1.98 13.60
C TYR A 835 -8.68 2.25 12.40
N VAL A 836 -7.37 2.28 12.62
CA VAL A 836 -6.40 2.58 11.56
C VAL A 836 -6.27 1.42 10.58
N ALA A 837 -6.17 0.20 11.09
CA ALA A 837 -6.10 -1.00 10.24
C ALA A 837 -7.34 -1.11 9.34
N LEU A 838 -8.50 -0.82 9.88
CA LEU A 838 -9.79 -0.92 9.18
C LEU A 838 -9.90 0.11 8.04
N LEU A 839 -9.49 1.35 8.26
CA LEU A 839 -9.49 2.40 7.25
C LEU A 839 -8.41 2.16 6.18
N MET A 840 -7.21 1.74 6.61
CA MET A 840 -6.04 1.64 5.73
C MET A 840 -6.05 0.39 4.85
N SER A 841 -6.68 -0.71 5.27
CA SER A 841 -6.85 -1.89 4.42
C SER A 841 -7.61 -1.55 3.14
N SER A 842 -8.64 -0.73 3.25
CA SER A 842 -9.44 -0.26 2.11
C SER A 842 -8.63 0.63 1.17
N VAL A 843 -7.86 1.59 1.70
CA VAL A 843 -7.01 2.49 0.92
C VAL A 843 -5.92 1.71 0.16
N THR A 844 -5.23 0.81 0.85
CA THR A 844 -4.20 -0.05 0.25
C THR A 844 -4.77 -0.93 -0.86
N THR A 845 -5.95 -1.50 -0.66
CA THR A 845 -6.65 -2.32 -1.65
C THR A 845 -6.99 -1.52 -2.91
N ILE A 846 -7.50 -0.29 -2.77
CA ILE A 846 -7.81 0.60 -3.89
C ILE A 846 -6.53 0.95 -4.67
N ILE A 847 -5.44 1.31 -3.99
CA ILE A 847 -4.16 1.65 -4.64
C ILE A 847 -3.59 0.46 -5.40
N ASN A 848 -3.62 -0.72 -4.80
CA ASN A 848 -3.17 -1.95 -5.45
C ASN A 848 -4.02 -2.27 -6.66
N ALA A 849 -5.34 -2.15 -6.58
CA ALA A 849 -6.24 -2.37 -7.70
C ALA A 849 -5.95 -1.41 -8.87
N ILE A 850 -5.81 -0.12 -8.61
CA ILE A 850 -5.44 0.90 -9.61
C ILE A 850 -4.07 0.56 -10.22
N SER A 851 -3.08 0.21 -9.39
CA SER A 851 -1.74 -0.13 -9.85
C SER A 851 -1.75 -1.37 -10.75
N TYR A 852 -2.48 -2.42 -10.41
CA TYR A 852 -2.61 -3.63 -11.24
C TYR A 852 -3.27 -3.34 -12.59
N VAL A 853 -4.32 -2.51 -12.61
CA VAL A 853 -4.98 -2.10 -13.86
C VAL A 853 -4.01 -1.33 -14.74
N LEU A 854 -3.29 -0.35 -14.19
CA LEU A 854 -2.31 0.42 -14.94
C LEU A 854 -1.14 -0.44 -15.45
N ILE A 855 -0.63 -1.37 -14.64
CA ILE A 855 0.41 -2.33 -15.05
C ILE A 855 -0.11 -3.22 -16.18
N ALA A 856 -1.36 -3.69 -16.11
CA ALA A 856 -1.96 -4.49 -17.17
C ALA A 856 -2.00 -3.73 -18.50
N PHE A 857 -2.45 -2.47 -18.51
CA PHE A 857 -2.46 -1.63 -19.71
C PHE A 857 -1.05 -1.42 -20.30
N VAL A 858 -0.06 -1.11 -19.47
CA VAL A 858 1.30 -0.86 -19.96
C VAL A 858 2.01 -2.16 -20.35
N SER A 859 1.63 -3.31 -19.77
CA SER A 859 2.12 -4.62 -20.20
C SER A 859 1.81 -4.91 -21.67
N ILE A 860 0.67 -4.44 -22.17
CA ILE A 860 0.32 -4.51 -23.61
C ILE A 860 1.37 -3.74 -24.43
N SER A 861 1.75 -2.54 -24.00
CA SER A 861 2.81 -1.74 -24.67
C SER A 861 4.16 -2.48 -24.70
N LEU A 862 4.50 -3.18 -23.61
CA LEU A 862 5.73 -3.98 -23.52
C LEU A 862 5.72 -5.15 -24.53
N VAL A 863 4.58 -5.83 -24.67
CA VAL A 863 4.39 -6.89 -25.69
C VAL A 863 4.53 -6.32 -27.09
N VAL A 864 3.90 -5.20 -27.39
CA VAL A 864 4.00 -4.52 -28.71
C VAL A 864 5.45 -4.12 -28.99
N SER A 865 6.14 -3.55 -28.00
CA SER A 865 7.58 -3.21 -28.12
C SER A 865 8.44 -4.45 -28.42
N SER A 866 8.15 -5.58 -27.78
CA SER A 866 8.86 -6.84 -28.01
C SER A 866 8.64 -7.38 -29.42
N ILE A 867 7.40 -7.31 -29.92
CA ILE A 867 7.06 -7.68 -31.30
C ILE A 867 7.81 -6.77 -32.28
N MET A 868 7.85 -5.46 -32.03
CA MET A 868 8.56 -4.49 -32.84
C MET A 868 10.06 -4.83 -32.94
N ILE A 869 10.70 -5.16 -31.80
CA ILE A 869 12.10 -5.61 -31.80
C ILE A 869 12.25 -6.88 -32.64
N GLY A 870 11.34 -7.84 -32.53
CA GLY A 870 11.34 -9.06 -33.36
C GLY A 870 11.27 -8.76 -34.86
N ILE A 871 10.42 -7.82 -35.28
CA ILE A 871 10.29 -7.39 -36.67
C ILE A 871 11.59 -6.72 -37.15
N ILE A 872 12.14 -5.81 -36.36
CA ILE A 872 13.41 -5.11 -36.73
C ILE A 872 14.56 -6.11 -36.82
N THR A 873 14.64 -7.07 -35.93
CA THR A 873 15.64 -8.17 -35.98
C THR A 873 15.40 -9.02 -37.23
N TYR A 874 14.16 -9.31 -37.61
CA TYR A 874 13.87 -10.02 -38.86
C TYR A 874 14.33 -9.25 -40.10
N ILE A 875 14.10 -7.94 -40.16
CA ILE A 875 14.62 -7.07 -41.23
C ILE A 875 16.14 -7.07 -41.23
N SER A 876 16.78 -7.02 -40.07
CA SER A 876 18.23 -7.13 -39.93
C SER A 876 18.79 -8.46 -40.50
N VAL A 877 18.07 -9.56 -40.29
CA VAL A 877 18.40 -10.87 -40.87
C VAL A 877 18.31 -10.83 -42.38
N LEU A 878 17.29 -10.20 -42.95
CA LEU A 878 17.11 -10.07 -44.41
C LEU A 878 18.24 -9.25 -45.06
N GLU A 879 18.61 -8.10 -44.45
CA GLU A 879 19.73 -7.27 -44.94
C GLU A 879 21.07 -7.96 -44.88
N ARG A 880 21.26 -8.88 -43.93
CA ARG A 880 22.54 -9.59 -43.70
C ARG A 880 22.54 -10.99 -44.29
N THR A 881 21.63 -11.31 -45.20
CA THR A 881 21.51 -12.63 -45.82
C THR A 881 22.83 -13.07 -46.45
N LYS A 882 23.58 -12.17 -47.12
CA LYS A 882 24.90 -12.44 -47.71
C LYS A 882 25.96 -12.77 -46.64
N GLU A 883 26.00 -12.07 -45.52
CA GLU A 883 26.90 -12.36 -44.40
C GLU A 883 26.63 -13.75 -43.80
N ILE A 884 25.31 -14.07 -43.60
CA ILE A 884 24.90 -15.40 -43.16
C ILE A 884 25.36 -16.48 -44.13
N GLY A 885 25.22 -16.23 -45.46
CA GLY A 885 25.74 -17.13 -46.53
C GLY A 885 27.24 -17.37 -46.41
N ILE A 886 28.02 -16.31 -46.22
CA ILE A 886 29.46 -16.39 -46.03
C ILE A 886 29.82 -17.24 -44.81
N LEU A 887 29.21 -16.97 -43.65
CA LEU A 887 29.45 -17.73 -42.42
C LEU A 887 29.11 -19.22 -42.61
N ARG A 888 27.96 -19.53 -43.23
CA ARG A 888 27.55 -20.90 -43.50
C ARG A 888 28.47 -21.61 -44.48
N ALA A 889 28.96 -20.90 -45.51
CA ALA A 889 29.91 -21.45 -46.50
C ALA A 889 31.28 -21.77 -45.88
N ILE A 890 31.72 -21.01 -44.86
CA ILE A 890 32.96 -21.26 -44.12
C ILE A 890 32.77 -22.37 -43.06
N GLY A 891 31.54 -22.88 -42.86
CA GLY A 891 31.24 -24.01 -41.98
C GLY A 891 30.62 -23.62 -40.63
N ALA A 892 30.00 -22.43 -40.50
CA ALA A 892 29.20 -22.13 -39.34
C ALA A 892 27.99 -23.07 -39.24
N SER A 893 27.74 -23.66 -38.08
CA SER A 893 26.53 -24.48 -37.84
C SER A 893 25.27 -23.60 -37.80
N LYS A 894 24.12 -24.22 -38.06
CA LYS A 894 22.82 -23.53 -37.85
C LYS A 894 22.69 -22.95 -36.46
N HIS A 895 23.23 -23.67 -35.47
CA HIS A 895 23.19 -23.26 -34.08
C HIS A 895 24.09 -22.05 -33.77
N ASP A 896 25.25 -21.97 -34.43
CA ASP A 896 26.16 -20.81 -34.26
C ASP A 896 25.53 -19.55 -34.83
N ILE A 897 24.84 -19.63 -35.97
CA ILE A 897 24.11 -18.51 -36.56
C ILE A 897 22.99 -18.06 -35.63
N ALA A 898 22.16 -19.01 -35.14
CA ALA A 898 21.10 -18.67 -34.17
C ALA A 898 21.67 -18.04 -32.89
N ARG A 899 22.79 -18.52 -32.37
CA ARG A 899 23.45 -17.93 -31.19
C ARG A 899 23.88 -16.49 -31.40
N VAL A 900 24.41 -16.15 -32.58
CA VAL A 900 24.82 -14.77 -32.88
C VAL A 900 23.63 -13.84 -32.87
N PHE A 901 22.50 -14.20 -33.49
CA PHE A 901 21.30 -13.37 -33.51
C PHE A 901 20.59 -13.33 -32.14
N ASN A 902 20.56 -14.44 -31.40
CA ASN A 902 20.02 -14.45 -30.04
C ASN A 902 20.92 -13.59 -29.09
N ALA A 903 22.23 -13.58 -29.27
CA ALA A 903 23.11 -12.69 -28.52
C ALA A 903 22.87 -11.21 -28.89
N GLU A 904 22.56 -10.93 -30.15
CA GLU A 904 22.19 -9.58 -30.62
C GLU A 904 20.92 -9.07 -29.93
N THR A 905 19.83 -9.87 -29.90
CA THR A 905 18.57 -9.51 -29.24
C THR A 905 18.73 -9.37 -27.73
N LEU A 906 19.58 -10.21 -27.12
CA LEU A 906 19.87 -10.11 -25.68
C LEU A 906 20.57 -8.78 -25.32
N ILE A 907 21.54 -8.35 -26.16
CA ILE A 907 22.24 -7.06 -25.98
C ILE A 907 21.23 -5.90 -26.20
N GLU A 908 20.41 -5.97 -27.23
CA GLU A 908 19.38 -4.95 -27.50
C GLU A 908 18.40 -4.84 -26.32
N GLY A 909 17.96 -5.96 -25.74
CA GLY A 909 17.12 -6.00 -24.56
C GLY A 909 17.77 -5.40 -23.32
N LEU A 910 19.06 -5.68 -23.12
CA LEU A 910 19.84 -5.07 -22.02
C LEU A 910 19.93 -3.54 -22.19
N ILE A 911 20.25 -3.08 -23.39
CA ILE A 911 20.36 -1.64 -23.68
C ILE A 911 18.97 -0.98 -23.52
N ALA A 912 17.91 -1.58 -24.03
CA ALA A 912 16.54 -1.08 -23.90
C ALA A 912 16.10 -1.02 -22.42
N GLY A 913 16.40 -2.05 -21.62
CA GLY A 913 16.13 -2.09 -20.19
C GLY A 913 16.85 -0.99 -19.42
N LEU A 914 18.18 -0.86 -19.64
CA LEU A 914 18.98 0.17 -19.00
C LEU A 914 18.58 1.59 -19.42
N LEU A 915 18.24 1.80 -20.69
CA LEU A 915 17.69 3.06 -21.19
C LEU A 915 16.34 3.38 -20.56
N GLY A 916 15.45 2.40 -20.49
CA GLY A 916 14.14 2.56 -19.90
C GLY A 916 14.22 2.97 -18.42
N VAL A 917 14.97 2.23 -17.62
CA VAL A 917 15.18 2.56 -16.20
C VAL A 917 15.91 3.89 -16.03
N GLY A 918 16.97 4.15 -16.82
CA GLY A 918 17.73 5.39 -16.76
C GLY A 918 16.90 6.62 -17.10
N LEU A 919 16.09 6.55 -18.17
CA LEU A 919 15.16 7.63 -18.54
C LEU A 919 14.08 7.83 -17.49
N THR A 920 13.57 6.75 -16.87
CA THR A 920 12.60 6.84 -15.78
C THR A 920 13.20 7.61 -14.60
N LEU A 921 14.41 7.31 -14.18
CA LEU A 921 15.09 8.04 -13.09
C LEU A 921 15.25 9.54 -13.39
N VAL A 922 15.48 9.89 -14.66
CA VAL A 922 15.53 11.30 -15.07
C VAL A 922 14.13 11.94 -15.09
N LEU A 923 13.11 11.21 -15.56
CA LEU A 923 11.73 11.71 -15.63
C LEU A 923 11.07 11.84 -14.25
N ILE A 924 11.47 11.04 -13.27
CA ILE A 924 11.00 11.16 -11.88
C ILE A 924 11.25 12.56 -11.31
N LEU A 925 12.38 13.20 -11.64
CA LEU A 925 12.71 14.53 -11.12
C LEU A 925 11.65 15.59 -11.46
N PRO A 926 11.29 15.85 -12.75
CA PRO A 926 10.25 16.81 -13.07
C PRO A 926 8.84 16.32 -12.66
N ILE A 927 8.60 15.02 -12.64
CA ILE A 927 7.31 14.48 -12.19
C ILE A 927 7.12 14.79 -10.70
N ASN A 928 8.13 14.57 -9.86
CA ASN A 928 8.05 14.89 -8.44
C ASN A 928 7.80 16.38 -8.21
N ALA A 929 8.48 17.26 -8.94
CA ALA A 929 8.23 18.71 -8.85
C ALA A 929 6.78 19.08 -9.21
N VAL A 930 6.21 18.43 -10.22
CA VAL A 930 4.80 18.64 -10.60
C VAL A 930 3.84 18.08 -9.57
N VAL A 931 4.08 16.87 -9.09
CA VAL A 931 3.24 16.20 -8.07
C VAL A 931 3.24 17.05 -6.79
N GLN A 932 4.39 17.42 -6.27
CA GLN A 932 4.54 18.24 -5.06
C GLN A 932 3.86 19.61 -5.20
N HIS A 933 3.95 20.23 -6.37
CA HIS A 933 3.27 21.51 -6.62
C HIS A 933 1.74 21.38 -6.72
N LEU A 934 1.23 20.28 -7.25
CA LEU A 934 -0.22 20.05 -7.40
C LEU A 934 -0.89 19.58 -6.11
N THR A 935 -0.16 18.87 -5.26
CA THR A 935 -0.69 18.31 -4.01
C THR A 935 -0.35 19.14 -2.79
N ASP A 936 0.59 20.05 -2.90
CA ASP A 936 1.19 20.83 -1.80
C ASP A 936 1.85 19.94 -0.71
N ILE A 937 2.19 18.71 -1.06
CA ILE A 937 2.78 17.72 -0.16
C ILE A 937 4.24 17.50 -0.55
N ALA A 938 5.18 18.01 0.25
CA ALA A 938 6.62 17.94 -0.04
C ALA A 938 7.20 16.52 -0.01
N SER A 939 6.66 15.65 0.83
CA SER A 939 7.10 14.25 1.00
C SER A 939 6.57 13.30 -0.09
N LEU A 940 5.49 13.68 -0.81
CA LEU A 940 4.91 12.85 -1.86
C LEU A 940 5.75 12.91 -3.13
N GLY A 941 6.29 11.78 -3.54
CA GLY A 941 7.07 11.70 -4.78
C GLY A 941 7.29 10.26 -5.26
N ALA A 942 7.42 10.10 -6.57
CA ALA A 942 7.72 8.81 -7.17
C ALA A 942 9.14 8.34 -6.78
N LYS A 943 9.27 7.10 -6.32
CA LYS A 943 10.54 6.47 -5.94
C LYS A 943 10.63 5.09 -6.61
N LEU A 944 11.64 4.86 -7.46
CA LEU A 944 11.85 3.55 -8.10
C LEU A 944 12.71 2.65 -7.21
N PRO A 945 12.18 1.54 -6.67
CA PRO A 945 12.99 0.56 -5.95
C PRO A 945 14.04 -0.07 -6.87
N TRP A 946 15.26 -0.24 -6.39
CA TRP A 946 16.35 -0.82 -7.20
C TRP A 946 16.05 -2.27 -7.64
N GLN A 947 15.34 -3.04 -6.82
CA GLN A 947 14.90 -4.40 -7.16
C GLN A 947 13.92 -4.38 -8.35
N ALA A 948 12.96 -3.46 -8.37
CA ALA A 948 12.03 -3.28 -9.48
C ALA A 948 12.76 -2.88 -10.75
N GLY A 949 13.71 -1.94 -10.67
CA GLY A 949 14.57 -1.56 -11.79
C GLY A 949 15.36 -2.74 -12.36
N ALA A 950 15.99 -3.56 -11.51
CA ALA A 950 16.71 -4.75 -11.91
C ALA A 950 15.79 -5.81 -12.54
N ALA A 951 14.62 -6.03 -11.98
CA ALA A 951 13.61 -6.94 -12.52
C ALA A 951 13.14 -6.51 -13.92
N LEU A 952 12.87 -5.22 -14.11
CA LEU A 952 12.46 -4.67 -15.41
C LEU A 952 13.54 -4.85 -16.48
N VAL A 953 14.81 -4.66 -16.15
CA VAL A 953 15.93 -4.96 -17.07
C VAL A 953 15.96 -6.46 -17.43
N ALA A 954 15.80 -7.35 -16.46
CA ALA A 954 15.75 -8.79 -16.69
C ALA A 954 14.55 -9.20 -17.56
N ILE A 955 13.37 -8.63 -17.31
CA ILE A 955 12.15 -8.85 -18.13
C ILE A 955 12.37 -8.35 -19.55
N SER A 956 12.99 -7.18 -19.73
CA SER A 956 13.34 -6.66 -21.05
C SER A 956 14.24 -7.63 -21.82
N MET A 957 15.29 -8.14 -21.19
CA MET A 957 16.18 -9.11 -21.79
C MET A 957 15.46 -10.41 -22.16
N LEU A 958 14.57 -10.89 -21.28
CA LEU A 958 13.82 -12.12 -21.53
C LEU A 958 12.86 -11.97 -22.72
N LEU A 959 12.08 -10.89 -22.73
CA LEU A 959 11.09 -10.65 -23.80
C LEU A 959 11.75 -10.42 -25.15
N THR A 960 12.83 -9.65 -25.20
CA THR A 960 13.57 -9.44 -26.45
C THR A 960 14.25 -10.71 -26.94
N PHE A 961 14.76 -11.55 -26.02
CA PHE A 961 15.28 -12.86 -26.36
C PHE A 961 14.19 -13.76 -26.96
N LEU A 962 12.99 -13.81 -26.37
CA LEU A 962 11.85 -14.58 -26.88
C LEU A 962 11.42 -14.08 -28.27
N ALA A 963 11.31 -12.76 -28.45
CA ALA A 963 10.97 -12.15 -29.73
C ALA A 963 12.03 -12.45 -30.81
N GLY A 964 13.29 -12.59 -30.44
CA GLY A 964 14.41 -12.92 -31.32
C GLY A 964 14.49 -14.38 -31.77
N LEU A 965 13.81 -15.32 -31.10
CA LEU A 965 13.92 -16.76 -31.41
C LEU A 965 13.43 -17.11 -32.83
N ILE A 966 12.34 -16.48 -33.29
CA ILE A 966 11.80 -16.71 -34.63
C ILE A 966 12.76 -16.18 -35.68
N PRO A 967 13.21 -14.90 -35.69
CA PRO A 967 14.19 -14.38 -36.65
C PRO A 967 15.50 -15.16 -36.66
N SER A 968 16.03 -15.52 -35.50
CA SER A 968 17.27 -16.27 -35.39
C SER A 968 17.18 -17.67 -36.00
N SER A 969 16.04 -18.34 -35.82
CA SER A 969 15.77 -19.64 -36.44
C SER A 969 15.66 -19.53 -37.96
N LEU A 970 15.02 -18.47 -38.48
CA LEU A 970 14.90 -18.18 -39.90
C LEU A 970 16.28 -17.87 -40.52
N ALA A 971 17.12 -17.09 -39.81
CA ALA A 971 18.51 -16.83 -40.20
C ALA A 971 19.30 -18.13 -40.34
N ALA A 972 19.18 -19.03 -39.34
CA ALA A 972 19.89 -20.32 -39.32
C ALA A 972 19.46 -21.28 -40.44
N LYS A 973 18.25 -21.14 -40.99
CA LYS A 973 17.70 -22.00 -42.05
C LYS A 973 18.06 -21.51 -43.47
N LYS A 974 18.61 -20.31 -43.63
CA LYS A 974 18.98 -19.78 -44.94
C LYS A 974 19.98 -20.69 -45.68
N ASP A 975 19.69 -20.99 -46.92
CA ASP A 975 20.58 -21.77 -47.78
C ASP A 975 21.83 -20.94 -48.16
N PRO A 976 23.05 -21.47 -47.94
CA PRO A 976 24.26 -20.72 -48.21
C PRO A 976 24.46 -20.36 -49.72
N VAL A 977 24.02 -21.23 -50.65
CA VAL A 977 24.19 -20.98 -52.09
C VAL A 977 23.26 -19.87 -52.56
N VAL A 978 22.00 -19.91 -52.09
CA VAL A 978 21.00 -18.85 -52.38
C VAL A 978 21.43 -17.53 -51.77
N ALA A 979 21.90 -17.58 -50.51
CA ALA A 979 22.30 -16.39 -49.79
C ALA A 979 23.54 -15.69 -50.38
N LEU A 980 24.43 -16.42 -50.99
CA LEU A 980 25.63 -15.87 -51.69
C LEU A 980 25.32 -15.29 -53.07
N ARG A 981 24.21 -15.70 -53.69
CA ARG A 981 23.77 -15.22 -55.01
C ARG A 981 22.83 -13.99 -54.94
N THR A 982 22.27 -13.68 -53.79
CA THR A 982 21.47 -12.46 -53.58
C THR A 982 22.40 -11.25 -53.69
N GLU A 983 22.11 -10.33 -54.64
CA GLU A 983 22.79 -9.04 -54.77
C GLU A 983 22.49 -8.08 -53.63
#